data_5471b60c2dab2b77314dd560e83c2667
#
_entry.id   5471b60c2dab2b77314dd560e83c2667
#
_cell.length_a   1.000
_cell.length_b   1.000
_cell.length_c   1.000
_cell.angle_alpha   90.00
_cell.angle_beta   90.00
_cell.angle_gamma   90.00
#
_symmetry.space_group_name_H-M   'P 1'
#
loop_
_entity.id
_entity.type
_entity.pdbx_description
1 polymer ?
#
loop_
_entity_poly.entity_id
_entity_poly.type
_entity_poly.pdbx_seq_one_letter_code
_entity_poly.pdbx_strand_id
1 'polypeptide(L)'
;MAVTGSPALGMPGVLDRAPTRLAHLLPWYAAGTLAIMVLPSAWRYGAAPWSLAVLVELQFWVWGAAFLVFALATTFAARGRADTRRRDWILSALVAWGGGGLFLWSHPELAFSRAAAAVCLLMGVAFASLPFLWRGRLNVGAVVLALASALTLAVGDRKEAAAATSLAPIVRRLSTALTGLTITSFPRVADSAEVIGGAIEPLGDAFVLLTGEGEFYRLQWNDAGTVLASTRLSITAPLGRAAFFKQRQGKLPTLRLRATDLVLDTTTSPVTVYVSHTHWDQAHECLTMRVSVTALPESTTTAPAVWSPLFDSAPCLSLTDEFDEAETGGRLAWIGARSLLLTVGDHGQNGLAGTAPVSQDESNSYGKIVRIELDGRHSIFSLGHRNPQGLEIDREGRIWSTEHGPQGGDEINLIRRGANYGWPRVTYGTQYGLDHWPLNSGARDHGNFEEPVRSYLPSLGISNLIQLGGKQFPAWDGDLLVGSIRARTLFRIRTRGDRVVSEEPIALGRRIRDLAEGSDGRILIFNGVRDIIVLSRAAAYDGEAAYAPCSQCHGTDLAGTPAGPSLRRVFDRRIGVSAGFTYSPALRSLGGEWTDDRLDRFLADPSAYAPGTSMSFPGIADAATRRALIDYLHRNY
;
A
#
# COMPACT_ATOMS: atom_id res chain seq x y z
N MET A 1 -2.15 32.91 86.70
CA MET A 1 -0.83 32.68 86.11
C MET A 1 -0.98 32.62 84.63
N ALA A 2 -0.30 33.50 83.98
CA ALA A 2 -0.33 33.75 82.55
C ALA A 2 0.25 32.61 81.76
N VAL A 3 -0.24 32.39 80.52
CA VAL A 3 0.54 32.10 79.31
C VAL A 3 -0.27 32.56 78.12
N THR A 4 0.15 33.57 77.59
CA THR A 4 0.38 34.22 76.29
C THR A 4 0.06 33.44 75.02
N GLY A 5 -0.66 34.15 74.13
CA GLY A 5 -0.99 33.73 72.78
C GLY A 5 0.16 33.64 71.84
N SER A 6 -0.05 32.91 70.76
CA SER A 6 0.74 32.91 69.56
C SER A 6 -0.06 33.44 68.39
N PRO A 7 0.53 34.26 67.51
CA PRO A 7 -0.20 34.91 66.44
C PRO A 7 -0.32 33.99 65.21
N ALA A 8 -1.48 34.04 64.58
CA ALA A 8 -1.76 33.47 63.30
C ALA A 8 -0.89 34.12 62.20
N LEU A 9 -0.02 33.36 61.59
CA LEU A 9 0.68 33.73 60.36
C LEU A 9 -0.33 33.69 59.21
N GLY A 10 -0.79 34.90 58.86
CA GLY A 10 -1.50 35.14 57.61
C GLY A 10 -0.54 34.90 56.42
N MET A 11 -0.92 34.00 55.56
CA MET A 11 -0.33 33.90 54.21
C MET A 11 -1.21 34.71 53.24
N PRO A 12 -0.83 35.95 52.87
CA PRO A 12 -1.44 36.59 51.73
C PRO A 12 -0.53 36.42 50.51
N GLY A 13 -1.04 35.99 49.43
CA GLY A 13 -0.44 36.35 48.14
C GLY A 13 0.08 35.29 47.22
N VAL A 14 -0.26 34.03 47.31
CA VAL A 14 0.19 33.02 46.35
C VAL A 14 -0.81 32.81 45.18
N LEU A 15 -2.09 33.12 45.39
CA LEU A 15 -3.13 32.89 44.37
C LEU A 15 -3.37 34.06 43.40
N ASP A 16 -2.92 35.27 43.69
CA ASP A 16 -3.12 36.46 42.82
C ASP A 16 -2.09 36.62 41.70
N ARG A 17 -0.97 35.86 41.70
CA ARG A 17 0.07 35.93 40.68
C ARG A 17 0.05 34.80 39.66
N ALA A 18 -0.72 33.73 39.85
CA ALA A 18 -0.78 32.58 38.98
C ALA A 18 -1.38 32.88 37.57
N PRO A 19 -2.45 33.69 37.42
CA PRO A 19 -3.03 33.92 36.10
C PRO A 19 -2.16 34.75 35.18
N THR A 20 -1.27 35.63 35.68
CA THR A 20 -0.42 36.49 34.86
C THR A 20 0.81 35.72 34.31
N ARG A 21 1.34 34.73 35.02
CA ARG A 21 2.44 33.89 34.52
C ARG A 21 2.01 32.90 33.44
N LEU A 22 0.80 32.39 33.52
CA LEU A 22 0.25 31.51 32.47
C LEU A 22 0.00 32.26 31.15
N ALA A 23 -0.41 33.52 31.19
CA ALA A 23 -0.62 34.33 29.99
C ALA A 23 0.66 34.61 29.20
N HIS A 24 1.83 34.67 29.87
CA HIS A 24 3.14 34.82 29.20
C HIS A 24 3.66 33.51 28.57
N LEU A 25 3.14 32.35 28.95
CA LEU A 25 3.50 31.06 28.39
C LEU A 25 2.69 30.69 27.14
N LEU A 26 1.56 31.36 26.89
CA LEU A 26 0.70 31.10 25.73
C LEU A 26 1.40 31.26 24.37
N PRO A 27 2.18 32.33 24.11
CA PRO A 27 2.91 32.46 22.84
C PRO A 27 3.95 31.37 22.64
N TRP A 28 4.62 30.94 23.72
CA TRP A 28 5.60 29.84 23.69
C TRP A 28 4.93 28.49 23.49
N TYR A 29 3.75 28.31 24.05
CA TYR A 29 2.94 27.12 23.85
C TYR A 29 2.42 27.04 22.40
N ALA A 30 1.94 28.15 21.84
CA ALA A 30 1.52 28.24 20.44
C ALA A 30 2.69 28.02 19.47
N ALA A 31 3.88 28.60 19.76
CA ALA A 31 5.09 28.38 18.98
C ALA A 31 5.60 26.94 19.07
N GLY A 32 5.57 26.34 20.27
CA GLY A 32 5.91 24.92 20.47
C GLY A 32 4.95 24.00 19.73
N THR A 33 3.67 24.31 19.70
CA THR A 33 2.64 23.60 18.95
C THR A 33 2.87 23.68 17.45
N LEU A 34 3.18 24.86 16.94
CA LEU A 34 3.50 25.05 15.53
C LEU A 34 4.78 24.31 15.13
N ALA A 35 5.80 24.32 15.98
CA ALA A 35 7.05 23.58 15.76
C ALA A 35 6.81 22.05 15.76
N ILE A 36 5.97 21.54 16.65
CA ILE A 36 5.62 20.11 16.69
C ILE A 36 4.73 19.72 15.49
N MET A 37 3.91 20.62 14.96
CA MET A 37 3.12 20.39 13.75
C MET A 37 3.96 20.45 12.46
N VAL A 38 5.02 21.24 12.43
CA VAL A 38 5.89 21.43 11.25
C VAL A 38 7.02 20.39 11.20
N LEU A 39 7.54 19.93 12.34
CA LEU A 39 8.61 18.93 12.42
C LEU A 39 8.30 17.58 11.74
N PRO A 40 7.07 17.03 11.79
CA PRO A 40 6.76 15.79 11.08
C PRO A 40 6.79 15.93 9.56
N SER A 41 6.58 17.11 9.01
CA SER A 41 6.68 17.35 7.57
C SER A 41 8.12 17.39 7.07
N ALA A 42 9.06 17.75 7.92
CA ALA A 42 10.49 17.77 7.61
C ALA A 42 11.16 16.37 7.80
N TRP A 43 10.52 15.47 8.56
CA TRP A 43 11.08 14.15 8.89
C TRP A 43 10.56 13.00 7.99
N ARG A 44 9.84 13.29 6.93
CA ARG A 44 9.29 12.31 5.99
C ARG A 44 10.32 11.44 5.25
N TYR A 45 11.59 11.67 5.44
CA TYR A 45 12.65 10.98 4.67
C TYR A 45 13.52 10.00 5.46
N GLY A 46 13.20 9.64 6.71
CA GLY A 46 14.14 8.75 7.43
C GLY A 46 13.66 7.95 8.63
N ALA A 47 12.40 8.02 9.07
CA ALA A 47 11.94 7.31 10.27
C ALA A 47 10.86 6.25 9.97
N ALA A 48 10.96 5.11 10.65
CA ALA A 48 10.04 3.99 10.51
C ALA A 48 8.57 4.39 10.79
N PRO A 49 7.60 3.96 9.98
CA PRO A 49 6.20 4.42 10.04
C PRO A 49 5.44 4.09 11.33
N TRP A 50 5.96 3.20 12.18
CA TRP A 50 5.32 2.77 13.44
C TRP A 50 5.36 3.80 14.56
N SER A 51 6.45 4.52 14.66
CA SER A 51 6.61 5.57 15.68
C SER A 51 5.70 6.76 15.39
N LEU A 52 5.37 7.01 14.12
CA LEU A 52 4.54 8.14 13.71
C LEU A 52 3.05 7.92 14.00
N ALA A 53 2.51 6.72 13.76
CA ALA A 53 1.10 6.41 14.05
C ALA A 53 0.83 6.42 15.56
N VAL A 54 1.71 5.82 16.36
CA VAL A 54 1.60 5.82 17.82
C VAL A 54 1.81 7.22 18.40
N LEU A 55 2.74 8.01 17.85
CA LEU A 55 2.96 9.40 18.27
C LEU A 55 1.78 10.30 17.89
N VAL A 56 1.15 10.09 16.74
CA VAL A 56 -0.05 10.83 16.33
C VAL A 56 -1.25 10.47 17.21
N GLU A 57 -1.45 9.19 17.55
CA GLU A 57 -2.50 8.78 18.49
C GLU A 57 -2.21 9.30 19.91
N LEU A 58 -0.99 9.17 20.40
CA LEU A 58 -0.60 9.70 21.71
C LEU A 58 -0.74 11.22 21.76
N GLN A 59 -0.35 11.93 20.72
CA GLN A 59 -0.61 13.35 20.56
C GLN A 59 -2.10 13.67 20.64
N PHE A 60 -2.95 12.90 19.97
CA PHE A 60 -4.39 13.13 19.97
C PHE A 60 -4.98 13.04 21.40
N TRP A 61 -4.57 12.03 22.16
CA TRP A 61 -5.01 11.85 23.56
C TRP A 61 -4.43 12.90 24.50
N VAL A 62 -3.16 13.25 24.33
CA VAL A 62 -2.50 14.31 25.13
C VAL A 62 -3.14 15.68 24.85
N TRP A 63 -3.48 15.96 23.58
CA TRP A 63 -4.18 17.20 23.21
C TRP A 63 -5.62 17.23 23.72
N GLY A 64 -6.34 16.12 23.64
CA GLY A 64 -7.69 15.99 24.19
C GLY A 64 -7.70 16.23 25.70
N ALA A 65 -6.78 15.61 26.44
CA ALA A 65 -6.62 15.78 27.88
C ALA A 65 -6.18 17.20 28.27
N ALA A 66 -5.20 17.79 27.57
CA ALA A 66 -4.75 19.16 27.82
C ALA A 66 -5.87 20.17 27.54
N PHE A 67 -6.70 19.91 26.55
CA PHE A 67 -7.82 20.78 26.22
C PHE A 67 -8.96 20.65 27.24
N LEU A 68 -9.23 19.46 27.76
CA LEU A 68 -10.20 19.24 28.83
C LEU A 68 -9.79 19.96 30.12
N VAL A 69 -8.50 19.87 30.47
CA VAL A 69 -7.92 20.61 31.62
C VAL A 69 -8.01 22.12 31.40
N PHE A 70 -7.73 22.59 30.19
CA PHE A 70 -7.81 23.99 29.82
C PHE A 70 -9.27 24.51 29.84
N ALA A 71 -10.23 23.73 29.33
CA ALA A 71 -11.64 24.08 29.36
C ALA A 71 -12.18 24.12 30.80
N LEU A 72 -11.76 23.19 31.64
CA LEU A 72 -12.10 23.20 33.08
C LEU A 72 -11.47 24.39 33.80
N ALA A 73 -10.20 24.70 33.57
CA ALA A 73 -9.50 25.82 34.17
C ALA A 73 -10.11 27.18 33.74
N THR A 74 -10.52 27.32 32.48
CA THR A 74 -11.21 28.54 31.98
C THR A 74 -12.61 28.68 32.55
N THR A 75 -13.31 27.57 32.76
CA THR A 75 -14.64 27.56 33.40
C THR A 75 -14.56 27.96 34.88
N PHE A 76 -13.52 27.53 35.60
CA PHE A 76 -13.24 27.92 36.97
C PHE A 76 -12.79 29.38 37.08
N ALA A 77 -11.90 29.84 36.22
CA ALA A 77 -11.43 31.23 36.21
C ALA A 77 -12.53 32.22 35.80
N ALA A 78 -13.52 31.80 35.02
CA ALA A 78 -14.65 32.63 34.58
C ALA A 78 -15.67 32.90 35.70
N ARG A 79 -15.61 32.17 36.81
CA ARG A 79 -16.47 32.42 38.02
C ARG A 79 -16.11 33.68 38.79
N GLY A 80 -14.96 34.32 38.52
CA GLY A 80 -14.38 35.33 39.38
C GLY A 80 -14.42 36.80 38.94
N ARG A 81 -14.42 37.20 37.65
CA ARG A 81 -14.40 38.60 37.21
C ARG A 81 -14.86 38.82 35.76
N ALA A 82 -15.62 39.88 35.52
CA ALA A 82 -16.03 40.36 34.20
C ALA A 82 -14.94 41.28 33.64
N ASP A 83 -14.55 41.13 32.41
CA ASP A 83 -14.51 42.02 31.31
C ASP A 83 -13.47 41.66 30.20
N THR A 84 -12.90 42.41 29.53
CA THR A 84 -12.11 42.46 28.28
C THR A 84 -11.19 41.26 27.94
N ARG A 85 -10.57 40.59 28.91
CA ARG A 85 -9.68 39.43 28.73
C ARG A 85 -10.43 38.14 28.26
N ARG A 86 -11.73 38.13 28.36
CA ARG A 86 -12.59 37.01 27.98
C ARG A 86 -12.71 36.81 26.49
N ARG A 87 -12.66 37.89 25.69
CA ARG A 87 -12.70 37.85 24.24
C ARG A 87 -11.44 37.20 23.65
N ASP A 88 -10.28 37.50 24.21
CA ASP A 88 -8.99 37.00 23.69
C ASP A 88 -8.84 35.50 23.92
N TRP A 89 -9.38 34.97 25.03
CA TRP A 89 -9.39 33.55 25.31
C TRP A 89 -10.32 32.75 24.39
N ILE A 90 -11.50 33.29 24.09
CA ILE A 90 -12.45 32.64 23.17
C ILE A 90 -11.87 32.64 21.76
N LEU A 91 -11.25 33.73 21.35
CA LEU A 91 -10.61 33.85 20.02
C LEU A 91 -9.43 32.86 19.88
N SER A 92 -8.61 32.73 20.90
CA SER A 92 -7.46 31.80 20.90
C SER A 92 -7.91 30.34 20.87
N ALA A 93 -8.99 29.98 21.58
CA ALA A 93 -9.59 28.66 21.55
C ALA A 93 -10.18 28.34 20.16
N LEU A 94 -10.88 29.29 19.54
CA LEU A 94 -11.45 29.13 18.20
C LEU A 94 -10.37 28.98 17.12
N VAL A 95 -9.27 29.73 17.22
CA VAL A 95 -8.12 29.61 16.29
C VAL A 95 -7.42 28.27 16.45
N ALA A 96 -7.19 27.81 17.69
CA ALA A 96 -6.56 26.52 17.95
C ALA A 96 -7.40 25.34 17.44
N TRP A 97 -8.71 25.40 17.63
CA TRP A 97 -9.64 24.37 17.16
C TRP A 97 -9.90 24.43 15.65
N GLY A 98 -10.06 25.62 15.12
CA GLY A 98 -10.20 25.84 13.69
C GLY A 98 -8.95 25.39 12.92
N GLY A 99 -7.76 25.68 13.43
CA GLY A 99 -6.49 25.23 12.86
C GLY A 99 -6.32 23.71 12.89
N GLY A 100 -6.68 23.06 14.00
CA GLY A 100 -6.66 21.61 14.12
C GLY A 100 -7.63 20.92 13.17
N GLY A 101 -8.84 21.46 13.02
CA GLY A 101 -9.85 20.94 12.10
C GLY A 101 -9.43 21.10 10.62
N LEU A 102 -8.84 22.25 10.26
CA LEU A 102 -8.31 22.49 8.92
C LEU A 102 -7.11 21.60 8.58
N PHE A 103 -6.25 21.32 9.55
CA PHE A 103 -5.12 20.41 9.37
C PHE A 103 -5.60 18.97 9.10
N LEU A 104 -6.53 18.47 9.89
CA LEU A 104 -7.13 17.14 9.66
C LEU A 104 -7.87 17.07 8.32
N TRP A 105 -8.50 18.16 7.89
CA TRP A 105 -9.18 18.25 6.60
C TRP A 105 -8.21 18.22 5.40
N SER A 106 -7.04 18.83 5.53
CA SER A 106 -6.04 18.90 4.47
C SER A 106 -5.23 17.60 4.27
N HIS A 107 -5.39 16.59 5.16
CA HIS A 107 -4.68 15.32 5.11
C HIS A 107 -5.65 14.12 4.96
N PRO A 108 -6.21 13.90 3.76
CA PRO A 108 -7.25 12.88 3.51
C PRO A 108 -6.75 11.43 3.64
N GLU A 109 -5.46 11.22 3.72
CA GLU A 109 -4.84 9.89 3.95
C GLU A 109 -5.07 9.35 5.38
N LEU A 110 -5.47 10.19 6.31
CA LEU A 110 -5.93 9.78 7.62
C LEU A 110 -7.43 9.45 7.52
N ALA A 111 -7.77 8.24 7.11
CA ALA A 111 -9.17 7.81 6.85
C ALA A 111 -10.13 7.98 8.05
N PHE A 112 -9.60 8.23 9.23
CA PHE A 112 -10.33 8.58 10.45
C PHE A 112 -10.62 10.09 10.58
N SER A 113 -10.07 10.90 9.66
CA SER A 113 -9.89 12.34 9.89
C SER A 113 -11.14 13.19 9.67
N ARG A 114 -12.01 12.86 8.71
CA ARG A 114 -13.15 13.72 8.36
C ARG A 114 -14.27 13.66 9.39
N ALA A 115 -14.60 12.47 9.90
CA ALA A 115 -15.55 12.31 10.98
C ALA A 115 -15.01 12.91 12.29
N ALA A 116 -13.74 12.69 12.60
CA ALA A 116 -13.08 13.29 13.76
C ALA A 116 -12.97 14.81 13.65
N ALA A 117 -12.66 15.36 12.47
CA ALA A 117 -12.65 16.81 12.22
C ALA A 117 -14.04 17.44 12.39
N ALA A 118 -15.09 16.78 11.90
CA ALA A 118 -16.47 17.22 12.08
C ALA A 118 -16.90 17.19 13.54
N VAL A 119 -16.55 16.13 14.29
CA VAL A 119 -16.81 16.02 15.72
C VAL A 119 -16.03 17.09 16.50
N CYS A 120 -14.78 17.34 16.19
CA CYS A 120 -13.98 18.40 16.82
C CYS A 120 -14.56 19.79 16.55
N LEU A 121 -14.98 20.08 15.32
CA LEU A 121 -15.65 21.33 14.96
C LEU A 121 -16.97 21.52 15.72
N LEU A 122 -17.80 20.48 15.79
CA LEU A 122 -19.07 20.49 16.55
C LEU A 122 -18.85 20.70 18.04
N MET A 123 -17.87 20.02 18.62
CA MET A 123 -17.50 20.22 20.03
C MET A 123 -16.97 21.62 20.28
N GLY A 124 -16.12 22.16 19.40
CA GLY A 124 -15.61 23.53 19.49
C GLY A 124 -16.72 24.58 19.48
N VAL A 125 -17.68 24.44 18.56
CA VAL A 125 -18.86 25.33 18.48
C VAL A 125 -19.76 25.18 19.70
N ALA A 126 -20.01 23.96 20.18
CA ALA A 126 -20.81 23.69 21.37
C ALA A 126 -20.17 24.30 22.63
N PHE A 127 -18.86 24.14 22.82
CA PHE A 127 -18.12 24.73 23.95
C PHE A 127 -18.04 26.25 23.87
N ALA A 128 -17.85 26.83 22.70
CA ALA A 128 -17.85 28.29 22.51
C ALA A 128 -19.24 28.89 22.80
N SER A 129 -20.31 28.12 22.64
CA SER A 129 -21.70 28.56 22.84
C SER A 129 -22.15 28.46 24.32
N LEU A 130 -21.55 27.58 25.11
CA LEU A 130 -21.91 27.36 26.51
C LEU A 130 -21.98 28.62 27.39
N PRO A 131 -21.04 29.60 27.32
CA PRO A 131 -21.10 30.84 28.09
C PRO A 131 -22.25 31.78 27.68
N PHE A 132 -22.78 31.65 26.46
CA PHE A 132 -23.87 32.46 25.91
C PHE A 132 -25.23 31.83 26.25
N LEU A 133 -25.34 30.50 26.31
CA LEU A 133 -26.52 29.78 26.78
C LEU A 133 -26.88 30.14 28.24
N TRP A 134 -25.86 30.29 29.07
CA TRP A 134 -26.06 30.57 30.50
C TRP A 134 -26.53 31.99 30.82
N ARG A 135 -26.47 32.92 29.84
CA ARG A 135 -26.93 34.31 29.98
C ARG A 135 -28.22 34.64 29.23
N GLY A 136 -28.91 33.65 28.66
CA GLY A 136 -30.17 33.87 27.94
C GLY A 136 -30.07 34.73 26.67
N ARG A 137 -28.86 34.93 26.12
CA ARG A 137 -28.59 35.74 24.94
C ARG A 137 -28.14 34.93 23.72
N LEU A 138 -28.43 33.66 23.68
CA LEU A 138 -28.06 32.86 22.52
C LEU A 138 -29.06 33.10 21.40
N ASN A 139 -28.52 33.54 20.26
CA ASN A 139 -29.32 33.59 19.04
C ASN A 139 -29.43 32.16 18.50
N VAL A 140 -30.59 31.52 18.67
CA VAL A 140 -30.90 30.17 18.20
C VAL A 140 -30.52 29.98 16.73
N GLY A 141 -30.55 31.08 15.95
CA GLY A 141 -30.10 31.10 14.58
C GLY A 141 -28.63 30.73 14.36
N ALA A 142 -27.73 31.10 15.28
CA ALA A 142 -26.30 30.76 15.15
C ALA A 142 -26.03 29.27 15.37
N VAL A 143 -26.75 28.64 16.29
CA VAL A 143 -26.67 27.17 16.53
C VAL A 143 -27.28 26.40 15.38
N VAL A 144 -28.42 26.86 14.85
CA VAL A 144 -29.07 26.27 13.68
C VAL A 144 -28.18 26.39 12.44
N LEU A 145 -27.50 27.55 12.25
CA LEU A 145 -26.57 27.75 11.13
C LEU A 145 -25.34 26.82 11.23
N ALA A 146 -24.77 26.66 12.43
CA ALA A 146 -23.65 25.75 12.66
C ALA A 146 -24.03 24.27 12.44
N LEU A 147 -25.22 23.88 12.91
CA LEU A 147 -25.75 22.54 12.68
C LEU A 147 -26.11 22.31 11.20
N ALA A 148 -26.68 23.33 10.53
CA ALA A 148 -26.97 23.26 9.10
C ALA A 148 -25.68 23.17 8.27
N SER A 149 -24.61 23.91 8.62
CA SER A 149 -23.31 23.84 7.98
C SER A 149 -22.65 22.48 8.18
N ALA A 150 -22.71 21.91 9.38
CA ALA A 150 -22.18 20.56 9.67
C ALA A 150 -23.00 19.47 8.94
N LEU A 151 -24.32 19.63 8.85
CA LEU A 151 -25.19 18.74 8.09
C LEU A 151 -24.94 18.84 6.58
N THR A 152 -24.70 20.04 6.08
CA THR A 152 -24.36 20.29 4.65
C THR A 152 -23.02 19.65 4.30
N LEU A 153 -22.03 19.70 5.20
CA LEU A 153 -20.74 19.03 5.04
C LEU A 153 -20.89 17.50 5.08
N ALA A 154 -21.68 16.97 6.01
CA ALA A 154 -21.96 15.53 6.13
C ALA A 154 -22.81 15.00 4.95
N VAL A 155 -23.74 15.82 4.40
CA VAL A 155 -24.55 15.50 3.22
C VAL A 155 -23.75 15.70 1.93
N GLY A 156 -22.82 16.67 1.90
CA GLY A 156 -21.85 16.86 0.82
C GLY A 156 -20.99 15.61 0.61
N ASP A 157 -20.49 15.02 1.70
CA ASP A 157 -19.73 13.76 1.64
C ASP A 157 -20.59 12.57 1.10
N ARG A 158 -21.90 12.55 1.39
CA ARG A 158 -22.80 11.54 0.82
C ARG A 158 -23.14 11.79 -0.66
N LYS A 159 -23.21 13.04 -1.09
CA LYS A 159 -23.39 13.39 -2.52
C LYS A 159 -22.13 13.13 -3.34
N GLU A 160 -20.93 13.38 -2.80
CA GLU A 160 -19.69 12.95 -3.43
C GLU A 160 -19.57 11.42 -3.49
N ALA A 161 -19.99 10.69 -2.45
CA ALA A 161 -20.06 9.24 -2.49
C ALA A 161 -21.09 8.71 -3.49
N ALA A 162 -22.20 9.43 -3.74
CA ALA A 162 -23.22 9.08 -4.73
C ALA A 162 -22.89 9.56 -6.15
N ALA A 163 -22.14 10.66 -6.30
CA ALA A 163 -21.68 11.17 -7.60
C ALA A 163 -20.43 10.45 -8.13
N ALA A 164 -19.79 9.60 -7.32
CA ALA A 164 -18.61 8.83 -7.69
C ALA A 164 -18.90 7.62 -8.61
N THR A 165 -20.08 7.55 -9.25
CA THR A 165 -20.46 6.46 -10.17
C THR A 165 -19.84 6.56 -11.56
N SER A 166 -19.01 7.57 -11.81
CA SER A 166 -18.21 7.66 -13.05
C SER A 166 -16.96 8.52 -12.79
N LEU A 167 -16.02 8.00 -12.01
CA LEU A 167 -14.71 8.65 -11.93
C LEU A 167 -13.95 8.34 -13.22
N ALA A 168 -13.64 9.39 -13.98
CA ALA A 168 -12.72 9.30 -15.10
C ALA A 168 -11.39 8.66 -14.61
N PRO A 169 -10.72 7.85 -15.45
CA PRO A 169 -9.46 7.25 -15.07
C PRO A 169 -8.43 8.32 -14.72
N ILE A 170 -7.73 8.12 -13.59
CA ILE A 170 -6.68 9.03 -13.15
C ILE A 170 -5.38 8.58 -13.80
N VAL A 171 -4.80 9.44 -14.62
CA VAL A 171 -3.54 9.16 -15.33
C VAL A 171 -2.39 9.93 -14.69
N ARG A 172 -1.30 9.25 -14.41
CA ARG A 172 -0.04 9.84 -13.98
C ARG A 172 1.13 9.18 -14.73
N ARG A 173 2.25 9.88 -14.81
CA ARG A 173 3.48 9.34 -15.39
C ARG A 173 4.52 9.13 -14.30
N LEU A 174 5.35 8.11 -14.46
CA LEU A 174 6.46 7.78 -13.60
C LEU A 174 7.64 7.34 -14.45
N SER A 175 8.84 7.72 -14.08
CA SER A 175 10.06 7.20 -14.69
C SER A 175 10.66 6.10 -13.82
N THR A 176 11.07 5.03 -14.45
CA THR A 176 11.90 3.99 -13.86
C THR A 176 13.31 4.09 -14.43
N ALA A 177 14.24 3.28 -13.93
CA ALA A 177 15.62 3.27 -14.42
C ALA A 177 15.73 2.91 -15.92
N LEU A 178 14.76 2.16 -16.47
CA LEU A 178 14.84 1.63 -17.82
C LEU A 178 13.73 2.12 -18.77
N THR A 179 12.62 2.66 -18.24
CA THR A 179 11.48 3.04 -19.09
C THR A 179 10.55 4.04 -18.38
N GLY A 180 9.83 4.81 -19.17
CA GLY A 180 8.72 5.60 -18.70
C GLY A 180 7.43 4.79 -18.56
N LEU A 181 6.70 5.05 -17.51
CA LEU A 181 5.41 4.41 -17.22
C LEU A 181 4.29 5.42 -17.32
N THR A 182 3.22 5.03 -17.98
CA THR A 182 1.89 5.62 -17.78
C THR A 182 1.12 4.73 -16.81
N ILE A 183 0.66 5.31 -15.73
CA ILE A 183 -0.12 4.65 -14.68
C ILE A 183 -1.54 5.18 -14.77
N THR A 184 -2.49 4.31 -15.16
CA THR A 184 -3.91 4.64 -15.26
C THR A 184 -4.67 3.91 -14.16
N SER A 185 -5.33 4.65 -13.29
CA SER A 185 -6.14 4.07 -12.20
C SER A 185 -7.60 4.09 -12.58
N PHE A 186 -8.24 2.94 -12.55
CA PHE A 186 -9.67 2.72 -12.76
C PHE A 186 -10.29 2.38 -11.40
N PRO A 187 -10.93 3.34 -10.73
CA PRO A 187 -11.59 3.08 -9.46
C PRO A 187 -12.93 2.36 -9.68
N ARG A 188 -13.29 1.51 -8.71
CA ARG A 188 -14.59 0.84 -8.67
C ARG A 188 -14.95 0.04 -9.92
N VAL A 189 -14.03 -0.75 -10.43
CA VAL A 189 -14.32 -1.71 -11.51
C VAL A 189 -15.18 -2.87 -11.03
N ALA A 190 -15.31 -3.07 -9.71
CA ALA A 190 -16.18 -4.03 -9.04
C ALA A 190 -16.98 -3.34 -7.93
N ASP A 191 -18.17 -3.87 -7.60
CA ASP A 191 -19.03 -3.34 -6.54
C ASP A 191 -18.61 -3.79 -5.12
N SER A 192 -17.64 -4.70 -5.00
CA SER A 192 -17.10 -5.19 -3.73
C SER A 192 -16.52 -4.06 -2.89
N ALA A 193 -16.75 -4.09 -1.58
CA ALA A 193 -16.32 -3.02 -0.68
C ALA A 193 -15.57 -3.50 0.57
N GLU A 194 -15.69 -4.76 1.00
CA GLU A 194 -15.36 -5.13 2.37
C GLU A 194 -14.33 -6.25 2.52
N VAL A 195 -14.27 -7.21 1.60
CA VAL A 195 -13.41 -8.39 1.75
C VAL A 195 -12.18 -8.28 0.87
N ILE A 196 -11.02 -8.19 1.51
CA ILE A 196 -9.74 -8.18 0.82
C ILE A 196 -9.41 -9.61 0.37
N GLY A 197 -9.29 -9.80 -0.94
CA GLY A 197 -8.99 -11.10 -1.53
C GLY A 197 -9.16 -11.06 -3.05
N GLY A 198 -9.28 -12.23 -3.66
CA GLY A 198 -9.51 -12.36 -5.09
C GLY A 198 -8.25 -12.18 -5.94
N ALA A 199 -8.45 -12.22 -7.25
CA ALA A 199 -7.39 -12.23 -8.25
C ALA A 199 -7.85 -11.70 -9.60
N ILE A 200 -6.90 -11.48 -10.50
CA ILE A 200 -7.12 -11.09 -11.89
C ILE A 200 -6.34 -12.01 -12.82
N GLU A 201 -7.01 -12.57 -13.82
CA GLU A 201 -6.42 -13.56 -14.75
C GLU A 201 -6.70 -13.16 -16.20
N PRO A 202 -5.74 -13.27 -17.13
CA PRO A 202 -5.94 -12.99 -18.53
C PRO A 202 -6.88 -14.00 -19.19
N LEU A 203 -7.74 -13.53 -20.11
CA LEU A 203 -8.60 -14.35 -20.95
C LEU A 203 -8.62 -13.79 -22.37
N GLY A 204 -7.68 -14.22 -23.21
CA GLY A 204 -7.45 -13.61 -24.52
C GLY A 204 -7.11 -12.12 -24.39
N ASP A 205 -7.92 -11.26 -25.02
CA ASP A 205 -7.75 -9.79 -24.93
C ASP A 205 -8.54 -9.16 -23.77
N ALA A 206 -9.22 -9.99 -22.99
CA ALA A 206 -9.96 -9.59 -21.79
C ALA A 206 -9.28 -10.13 -20.53
N PHE A 207 -9.87 -9.82 -19.37
CA PHE A 207 -9.47 -10.36 -18.08
C PHE A 207 -10.70 -10.82 -17.31
N VAL A 208 -10.50 -11.85 -16.48
CA VAL A 208 -11.46 -12.25 -15.46
C VAL A 208 -10.97 -11.72 -14.12
N LEU A 209 -11.80 -10.94 -13.45
CA LEU A 209 -11.56 -10.43 -12.11
C LEU A 209 -12.46 -11.20 -11.13
N LEU A 210 -11.87 -11.75 -10.10
CA LEU A 210 -12.54 -12.36 -8.95
C LEU A 210 -12.35 -11.44 -7.75
N THR A 211 -13.42 -11.05 -7.07
CA THR A 211 -13.33 -10.29 -5.82
C THR A 211 -13.17 -11.22 -4.62
N GLY A 212 -12.71 -10.69 -3.49
CA GLY A 212 -12.65 -11.44 -2.24
C GLY A 212 -14.01 -11.98 -1.77
N GLU A 213 -15.10 -11.35 -2.17
CA GLU A 213 -16.48 -11.78 -1.89
C GLU A 213 -16.96 -12.90 -2.82
N GLY A 214 -16.14 -13.26 -3.81
CA GLY A 214 -16.43 -14.34 -4.75
C GLY A 214 -17.21 -13.89 -6.00
N GLU A 215 -17.34 -12.60 -6.25
CA GLU A 215 -18.00 -12.07 -7.44
C GLU A 215 -17.04 -12.03 -8.62
N PHE A 216 -17.55 -12.31 -9.82
CA PHE A 216 -16.76 -12.33 -11.04
C PHE A 216 -17.14 -11.16 -11.95
N TYR A 217 -16.12 -10.58 -12.58
CA TYR A 217 -16.25 -9.53 -13.58
C TYR A 217 -15.39 -9.87 -14.79
N ARG A 218 -15.91 -9.56 -15.98
CA ARG A 218 -15.13 -9.53 -17.21
C ARG A 218 -14.68 -8.11 -17.44
N LEU A 219 -13.37 -7.90 -17.54
CA LEU A 219 -12.78 -6.63 -17.89
C LEU A 219 -12.32 -6.66 -19.33
N GLN A 220 -12.70 -5.65 -20.11
CA GLN A 220 -12.38 -5.58 -21.53
C GLN A 220 -12.09 -4.14 -21.94
N TRP A 221 -11.08 -3.98 -22.77
CA TRP A 221 -10.78 -2.69 -23.38
C TRP A 221 -11.86 -2.32 -24.40
N ASN A 222 -12.21 -1.01 -24.49
CA ASN A 222 -12.93 -0.49 -25.64
C ASN A 222 -12.06 -0.56 -26.89
N ASP A 223 -12.65 -0.39 -28.08
CA ASP A 223 -11.96 -0.47 -29.37
C ASP A 223 -10.77 0.49 -29.47
N ALA A 224 -10.82 1.63 -28.80
CA ALA A 224 -9.74 2.60 -28.72
C ALA A 224 -8.64 2.21 -27.70
N GLY A 225 -8.83 1.17 -26.88
CA GLY A 225 -7.88 0.72 -25.86
C GLY A 225 -7.69 1.71 -24.70
N THR A 226 -8.61 2.66 -24.52
CA THR A 226 -8.48 3.76 -23.55
C THR A 226 -9.37 3.61 -22.32
N VAL A 227 -10.47 2.86 -22.43
CA VAL A 227 -11.42 2.62 -21.34
C VAL A 227 -11.47 1.14 -21.04
N LEU A 228 -11.37 0.78 -19.78
CA LEU A 228 -11.53 -0.58 -19.28
C LEU A 228 -12.99 -0.74 -18.84
N ALA A 229 -13.79 -1.41 -19.67
CA ALA A 229 -15.17 -1.75 -19.33
C ALA A 229 -15.18 -2.94 -18.37
N SER A 230 -16.09 -2.90 -17.40
CA SER A 230 -16.32 -3.96 -16.42
C SER A 230 -17.74 -4.48 -16.53
N THR A 231 -17.90 -5.78 -16.70
CA THR A 231 -19.20 -6.45 -16.77
C THR A 231 -19.26 -7.55 -15.71
N ARG A 232 -20.20 -7.45 -14.78
CA ARG A 232 -20.42 -8.49 -13.77
C ARG A 232 -20.96 -9.76 -14.45
N LEU A 233 -20.36 -10.90 -14.13
CA LEU A 233 -20.81 -12.21 -14.61
C LEU A 233 -21.85 -12.81 -13.63
N SER A 234 -22.77 -13.62 -14.14
CA SER A 234 -23.81 -14.30 -13.35
C SER A 234 -23.27 -15.55 -12.62
N ILE A 235 -22.09 -15.42 -12.02
CA ILE A 235 -21.41 -16.48 -11.27
C ILE A 235 -20.84 -15.91 -9.98
N THR A 236 -20.88 -16.72 -8.91
CA THR A 236 -20.29 -16.35 -7.61
C THR A 236 -19.61 -17.59 -7.03
N ALA A 237 -18.42 -17.42 -6.47
CA ALA A 237 -17.67 -18.50 -5.84
C ALA A 237 -18.42 -19.05 -4.60
N PRO A 238 -18.36 -20.36 -4.32
CA PRO A 238 -19.19 -21.03 -3.31
C PRO A 238 -18.60 -20.93 -1.90
N LEU A 239 -18.43 -19.71 -1.38
CA LEU A 239 -17.77 -19.45 -0.10
C LEU A 239 -18.54 -19.91 1.13
N GLY A 240 -19.85 -20.18 1.03
CA GLY A 240 -20.69 -20.56 2.18
C GLY A 240 -20.94 -19.43 3.20
N ARG A 241 -20.68 -18.17 2.85
CA ARG A 241 -20.74 -17.01 3.78
C ARG A 241 -22.07 -16.88 4.49
N ALA A 242 -23.19 -17.02 3.79
CA ALA A 242 -24.53 -16.88 4.38
C ALA A 242 -24.80 -17.94 5.46
N ALA A 243 -24.40 -19.20 5.22
CA ALA A 243 -24.49 -20.28 6.19
C ALA A 243 -23.61 -20.03 7.41
N PHE A 244 -22.37 -19.59 7.19
CA PHE A 244 -21.42 -19.25 8.24
C PHE A 244 -21.97 -18.17 9.17
N PHE A 245 -22.40 -17.01 8.64
CA PHE A 245 -22.92 -15.91 9.45
C PHE A 245 -24.20 -16.28 10.19
N LYS A 246 -25.08 -17.05 9.59
CA LYS A 246 -26.30 -17.56 10.22
C LYS A 246 -25.97 -18.48 11.40
N GLN A 247 -25.03 -19.40 11.25
CA GLN A 247 -24.67 -20.39 12.26
C GLN A 247 -23.90 -19.76 13.42
N ARG A 248 -23.00 -18.81 13.13
CA ARG A 248 -22.16 -18.17 14.13
C ARG A 248 -22.80 -16.97 14.85
N GLN A 249 -23.94 -16.48 14.39
CA GLN A 249 -24.73 -15.39 15.04
C GLN A 249 -23.86 -14.22 15.54
N GLY A 250 -22.88 -13.79 14.75
CA GLY A 250 -22.00 -12.68 15.08
C GLY A 250 -20.87 -12.97 16.08
N LYS A 251 -20.67 -14.21 16.51
CA LYS A 251 -19.60 -14.55 17.47
C LYS A 251 -18.18 -14.33 16.95
N LEU A 252 -17.99 -14.19 15.66
CA LEU A 252 -16.70 -13.90 15.01
C LEU A 252 -16.90 -12.84 13.90
N PRO A 253 -17.19 -11.57 14.28
CA PRO A 253 -17.55 -10.53 13.33
C PRO A 253 -16.40 -10.15 12.38
N THR A 254 -15.17 -10.48 12.74
CA THR A 254 -13.96 -10.17 11.95
C THR A 254 -13.62 -11.26 10.94
N LEU A 255 -14.08 -12.50 11.12
CA LEU A 255 -13.78 -13.60 10.23
C LEU A 255 -14.46 -13.40 8.87
N ARG A 256 -13.69 -13.37 7.82
CA ARG A 256 -14.12 -13.12 6.45
C ARG A 256 -13.79 -14.31 5.57
N LEU A 257 -14.80 -15.13 5.25
CA LEU A 257 -14.64 -16.13 4.19
C LEU A 257 -14.38 -15.40 2.88
N ARG A 258 -13.34 -15.81 2.15
CA ARG A 258 -12.89 -15.09 0.96
C ARG A 258 -12.44 -16.01 -0.16
N ALA A 259 -12.65 -15.57 -1.39
CA ALA A 259 -11.91 -16.07 -2.53
C ALA A 259 -10.48 -15.53 -2.48
N THR A 260 -9.51 -16.36 -2.82
CA THR A 260 -8.08 -16.04 -2.73
C THR A 260 -7.42 -15.92 -4.09
N ASP A 261 -7.77 -16.83 -5.03
CA ASP A 261 -7.19 -16.86 -6.36
C ASP A 261 -8.09 -17.57 -7.38
N LEU A 262 -7.78 -17.41 -8.66
CA LEU A 262 -8.37 -18.17 -9.75
C LEU A 262 -7.33 -18.51 -10.81
N VAL A 263 -7.53 -19.62 -11.50
CA VAL A 263 -6.85 -19.94 -12.76
C VAL A 263 -7.86 -20.46 -13.78
N LEU A 264 -7.56 -20.24 -15.05
CA LEU A 264 -8.42 -20.62 -16.17
C LEU A 264 -7.81 -21.77 -16.97
N ASP A 265 -8.65 -22.76 -17.35
CA ASP A 265 -8.32 -23.71 -18.41
C ASP A 265 -9.01 -23.24 -19.70
N THR A 266 -8.25 -22.56 -20.53
CA THR A 266 -8.72 -22.05 -21.83
C THR A 266 -8.68 -23.09 -22.94
N THR A 267 -8.24 -24.31 -22.65
CA THR A 267 -8.26 -25.45 -23.61
C THR A 267 -9.60 -26.11 -23.69
N THR A 268 -10.49 -25.82 -22.70
CA THR A 268 -11.86 -26.34 -22.66
C THR A 268 -12.85 -25.34 -23.27
N SER A 269 -13.98 -25.85 -23.77
CA SER A 269 -15.11 -25.02 -24.24
C SER A 269 -16.43 -25.57 -23.67
N PRO A 270 -17.10 -24.84 -22.78
CA PRO A 270 -16.72 -23.53 -22.23
C PRO A 270 -15.43 -23.56 -21.39
N VAL A 271 -14.78 -22.40 -21.23
CA VAL A 271 -13.59 -22.22 -20.39
C VAL A 271 -13.89 -22.72 -18.98
N THR A 272 -13.00 -23.51 -18.40
CA THR A 272 -13.13 -23.98 -17.03
C THR A 272 -12.39 -23.04 -16.08
N VAL A 273 -13.05 -22.65 -14.98
CA VAL A 273 -12.45 -21.84 -13.92
C VAL A 273 -12.25 -22.66 -12.66
N TYR A 274 -11.06 -22.59 -12.10
CA TYR A 274 -10.70 -23.14 -10.80
C TYR A 274 -10.50 -21.96 -9.83
N VAL A 275 -11.12 -22.03 -8.66
CA VAL A 275 -11.07 -20.99 -7.64
C VAL A 275 -10.62 -21.58 -6.33
N SER A 276 -9.58 -21.01 -5.74
CA SER A 276 -9.23 -21.26 -4.35
C SER A 276 -9.97 -20.30 -3.43
N HIS A 277 -10.47 -20.82 -2.35
CA HIS A 277 -11.22 -20.01 -1.36
C HIS A 277 -11.25 -20.67 0.01
N THR A 278 -11.44 -19.87 1.05
CA THR A 278 -11.83 -20.41 2.35
C THR A 278 -13.26 -20.95 2.27
N HIS A 279 -13.49 -22.13 2.80
CA HIS A 279 -14.80 -22.80 2.79
C HIS A 279 -15.23 -23.16 4.20
N TRP A 280 -16.49 -22.82 4.53
CA TRP A 280 -17.12 -23.21 5.78
C TRP A 280 -17.85 -24.54 5.63
N ASP A 281 -17.35 -25.57 6.32
CA ASP A 281 -18.09 -26.82 6.48
C ASP A 281 -19.12 -26.66 7.61
N GLN A 282 -20.38 -26.50 7.21
CA GLN A 282 -21.47 -26.28 8.15
C GLN A 282 -21.77 -27.49 9.02
N ALA A 283 -21.52 -28.70 8.53
CA ALA A 283 -21.81 -29.94 9.25
C ALA A 283 -20.82 -30.18 10.40
N HIS A 284 -19.55 -29.85 10.18
CA HIS A 284 -18.47 -30.06 11.13
C HIS A 284 -18.05 -28.79 11.87
N GLU A 285 -18.64 -27.65 11.53
CA GLU A 285 -18.33 -26.32 12.10
C GLU A 285 -16.85 -25.94 12.03
N CYS A 286 -16.23 -26.15 10.88
CA CYS A 286 -14.81 -25.93 10.67
C CYS A 286 -14.51 -25.31 9.30
N LEU A 287 -13.27 -24.87 9.09
CA LEU A 287 -12.81 -24.23 7.86
C LEU A 287 -11.80 -25.11 7.11
N THR A 288 -11.89 -25.07 5.78
CA THR A 288 -10.89 -25.62 4.87
C THR A 288 -10.45 -24.56 3.86
N MET A 289 -9.25 -24.70 3.31
CA MET A 289 -8.88 -24.12 2.03
C MET A 289 -9.39 -25.08 0.96
N ARG A 290 -10.30 -24.60 0.11
CA ARG A 290 -10.93 -25.41 -0.95
C ARG A 290 -10.53 -24.89 -2.32
N VAL A 291 -10.39 -25.80 -3.27
CA VAL A 291 -10.41 -25.50 -4.69
C VAL A 291 -11.73 -26.01 -5.27
N SER A 292 -12.50 -25.09 -5.84
CA SER A 292 -13.76 -25.41 -6.52
C SER A 292 -13.63 -25.16 -8.02
N VAL A 293 -14.34 -25.95 -8.82
CA VAL A 293 -14.28 -25.89 -10.28
C VAL A 293 -15.68 -25.79 -10.89
N THR A 294 -15.80 -24.98 -11.96
CA THR A 294 -17.01 -24.85 -12.78
C THR A 294 -16.66 -24.32 -14.16
N ALA A 295 -17.63 -24.35 -15.07
CA ALA A 295 -17.56 -23.66 -16.35
C ALA A 295 -17.73 -22.15 -16.16
N LEU A 296 -16.88 -21.33 -16.79
CA LEU A 296 -17.03 -19.88 -16.81
C LEU A 296 -18.14 -19.50 -17.79
N PRO A 297 -19.20 -18.79 -17.39
CA PRO A 297 -20.25 -18.37 -18.30
C PRO A 297 -19.74 -17.34 -19.32
N GLU A 298 -20.09 -17.52 -20.58
CA GLU A 298 -19.72 -16.58 -21.66
C GLU A 298 -20.51 -15.26 -21.60
N SER A 299 -21.70 -15.30 -21.02
CA SER A 299 -22.60 -14.15 -20.93
C SER A 299 -23.30 -14.08 -19.57
N THR A 300 -24.11 -13.03 -19.37
CA THR A 300 -24.97 -12.86 -18.19
C THR A 300 -26.16 -13.84 -18.18
N THR A 301 -25.91 -15.13 -18.40
CA THR A 301 -26.94 -16.17 -18.36
C THR A 301 -27.53 -16.30 -16.96
N THR A 302 -28.84 -16.59 -16.88
CA THR A 302 -29.56 -16.69 -15.61
C THR A 302 -29.42 -18.05 -14.91
N ALA A 303 -28.81 -19.04 -15.54
CA ALA A 303 -28.61 -20.35 -14.94
C ALA A 303 -27.53 -20.30 -13.83
N PRO A 304 -27.82 -20.75 -12.62
CA PRO A 304 -26.83 -20.79 -11.55
C PRO A 304 -25.67 -21.73 -11.91
N ALA A 305 -24.45 -21.28 -11.66
CA ALA A 305 -23.26 -22.10 -11.85
C ALA A 305 -23.26 -23.29 -10.87
N VAL A 306 -22.96 -24.47 -11.39
CA VAL A 306 -22.80 -25.69 -10.58
C VAL A 306 -21.32 -25.86 -10.26
N TRP A 307 -20.96 -25.66 -9.00
CA TRP A 307 -19.60 -25.84 -8.51
C TRP A 307 -19.37 -27.26 -8.01
N SER A 308 -18.22 -27.82 -8.36
CA SER A 308 -17.73 -29.08 -7.82
C SER A 308 -16.45 -28.87 -7.01
N PRO A 309 -16.32 -29.46 -5.81
CA PRO A 309 -15.06 -29.42 -5.08
C PRO A 309 -14.02 -30.30 -5.80
N LEU A 310 -12.82 -29.78 -5.98
CA LEU A 310 -11.67 -30.52 -6.50
C LEU A 310 -10.71 -30.92 -5.37
N PHE A 311 -10.57 -30.08 -4.36
CA PHE A 311 -9.66 -30.27 -3.23
C PHE A 311 -10.20 -29.57 -1.98
N ASP A 312 -10.01 -30.21 -0.83
CA ASP A 312 -10.15 -29.61 0.50
C ASP A 312 -8.90 -29.87 1.32
N SER A 313 -8.40 -28.83 2.01
CA SER A 313 -7.31 -29.01 2.96
C SER A 313 -7.74 -29.84 4.15
N ALA A 314 -6.86 -30.68 4.65
CA ALA A 314 -7.11 -31.58 5.78
C ALA A 314 -6.04 -31.42 6.87
N PRO A 315 -6.46 -31.64 8.15
CA PRO A 315 -7.83 -31.77 8.66
C PRO A 315 -8.61 -30.47 8.53
N CYS A 316 -9.95 -30.52 8.62
CA CYS A 316 -10.76 -29.33 8.72
C CYS A 316 -10.46 -28.58 10.02
N LEU A 317 -10.16 -27.28 9.97
CA LEU A 317 -9.71 -26.50 11.10
C LEU A 317 -10.88 -25.95 11.93
N SER A 318 -10.93 -26.32 13.20
CA SER A 318 -11.82 -25.67 14.14
C SER A 318 -11.37 -24.24 14.42
N LEU A 319 -12.33 -23.31 14.62
CA LEU A 319 -12.05 -21.93 14.98
C LEU A 319 -11.64 -21.87 16.46
N THR A 320 -10.35 -21.73 16.69
CA THR A 320 -9.73 -21.52 18.02
C THR A 320 -9.23 -20.09 18.14
N ASP A 321 -8.78 -19.69 19.33
CA ASP A 321 -8.17 -18.38 19.56
C ASP A 321 -6.84 -18.18 18.79
N GLU A 322 -6.21 -19.27 18.34
CA GLU A 322 -4.98 -19.27 17.56
C GLU A 322 -5.22 -19.17 16.04
N PHE A 323 -6.47 -19.30 15.60
CA PHE A 323 -6.80 -19.28 14.18
C PHE A 323 -6.64 -17.88 13.59
N ASP A 324 -5.71 -17.70 12.65
CA ASP A 324 -5.55 -16.46 11.88
C ASP A 324 -6.10 -16.62 10.46
N GLU A 325 -7.18 -15.89 10.17
CA GLU A 325 -7.79 -15.85 8.85
C GLU A 325 -6.92 -15.16 7.79
N ALA A 326 -5.96 -14.35 8.20
CA ALA A 326 -5.07 -13.64 7.29
C ALA A 326 -3.98 -14.56 6.72
N GLU A 327 -3.68 -15.66 7.40
CA GLU A 327 -2.62 -16.60 7.04
C GLU A 327 -3.14 -17.79 6.23
N THR A 328 -3.96 -17.53 5.20
CA THR A 328 -4.61 -18.58 4.40
C THR A 328 -3.76 -19.13 3.26
N GLY A 329 -2.78 -18.35 2.74
CA GLY A 329 -2.21 -18.64 1.42
C GLY A 329 -3.25 -18.47 0.29
N GLY A 330 -3.43 -19.52 -0.52
CA GLY A 330 -4.51 -19.69 -1.50
C GLY A 330 -4.11 -19.35 -2.94
N ARG A 331 -2.83 -19.26 -3.29
CA ARG A 331 -2.41 -19.03 -4.68
C ARG A 331 -2.41 -20.33 -5.48
N LEU A 332 -2.86 -20.22 -6.73
CA LEU A 332 -2.93 -21.30 -7.71
C LEU A 332 -1.96 -21.03 -8.87
N ALA A 333 -1.33 -22.09 -9.35
CA ALA A 333 -0.56 -22.04 -10.60
C ALA A 333 -0.67 -23.39 -11.34
N TRP A 334 -0.72 -23.37 -12.66
CA TRP A 334 -0.66 -24.57 -13.48
C TRP A 334 0.74 -25.18 -13.45
N ILE A 335 0.84 -26.47 -13.12
CA ILE A 335 2.07 -27.26 -13.26
C ILE A 335 1.86 -28.40 -14.25
N GLY A 336 2.32 -28.19 -15.48
CA GLY A 336 1.97 -29.09 -16.60
C GLY A 336 0.49 -28.95 -16.99
N ALA A 337 0.02 -29.87 -17.82
CA ALA A 337 -1.31 -29.75 -18.45
C ALA A 337 -2.47 -30.22 -17.56
N ARG A 338 -2.23 -30.94 -16.46
CA ARG A 338 -3.27 -31.64 -15.70
C ARG A 338 -3.12 -31.54 -14.18
N SER A 339 -2.35 -30.61 -13.70
CA SER A 339 -2.12 -30.44 -12.27
C SER A 339 -2.04 -28.97 -11.90
N LEU A 340 -2.46 -28.66 -10.69
CA LEU A 340 -2.34 -27.35 -10.06
C LEU A 340 -1.38 -27.44 -8.88
N LEU A 341 -0.68 -26.36 -8.61
CA LEU A 341 -0.09 -26.09 -7.30
C LEU A 341 -1.00 -25.11 -6.55
N LEU A 342 -1.20 -25.39 -5.27
CA LEU A 342 -1.96 -24.55 -4.35
C LEU A 342 -1.08 -24.23 -3.14
N THR A 343 -0.95 -22.96 -2.80
CA THR A 343 -0.36 -22.56 -1.53
C THR A 343 -1.41 -22.62 -0.41
N VAL A 344 -1.06 -23.21 0.72
CA VAL A 344 -1.93 -23.27 1.91
C VAL A 344 -1.15 -22.71 3.10
N GLY A 345 -1.69 -21.70 3.75
CA GLY A 345 -1.08 -21.09 4.93
C GLY A 345 -1.22 -21.95 6.19
N ASP A 346 -0.53 -21.58 7.25
CA ASP A 346 -0.56 -22.30 8.53
C ASP A 346 -1.69 -21.85 9.46
N HIS A 347 -2.42 -20.77 9.10
CA HIS A 347 -3.53 -20.19 9.87
C HIS A 347 -3.17 -19.85 11.33
N GLY A 348 -1.92 -19.48 11.58
CA GLY A 348 -1.42 -19.14 12.91
C GLY A 348 -1.00 -20.34 13.76
N GLN A 349 -1.17 -21.58 13.25
CA GLN A 349 -0.82 -22.80 14.00
C GLN A 349 0.68 -23.08 13.92
N ASN A 350 1.47 -22.18 14.47
CA ASN A 350 2.93 -22.14 14.38
C ASN A 350 3.65 -22.84 15.54
N GLY A 351 2.92 -23.38 16.50
CA GLY A 351 3.47 -24.11 17.65
C GLY A 351 3.91 -23.23 18.83
N LEU A 352 3.76 -21.91 18.78
CA LEU A 352 4.11 -21.03 19.90
C LEU A 352 3.25 -21.26 21.14
N ALA A 353 2.01 -21.71 20.98
CA ALA A 353 1.11 -22.06 22.08
C ALA A 353 1.36 -23.48 22.63
N GLY A 354 2.42 -24.16 22.23
CA GLY A 354 2.80 -25.48 22.72
C GLY A 354 2.20 -26.63 21.94
N THR A 355 1.51 -26.36 20.83
CA THR A 355 1.05 -27.37 19.87
C THR A 355 2.15 -27.74 18.87
N ALA A 356 2.04 -28.88 18.20
CA ALA A 356 2.97 -29.19 17.10
C ALA A 356 2.71 -28.26 15.92
N PRO A 357 3.74 -27.65 15.31
CA PRO A 357 3.56 -26.73 14.20
C PRO A 357 3.07 -27.48 12.96
N VAL A 358 1.91 -27.11 12.42
CA VAL A 358 1.27 -27.78 11.27
C VAL A 358 2.15 -27.76 10.02
N SER A 359 2.94 -26.71 9.82
CA SER A 359 3.79 -26.53 8.63
C SER A 359 4.92 -27.56 8.53
N GLN A 360 5.30 -28.21 9.64
CA GLN A 360 6.33 -29.25 9.69
C GLN A 360 5.75 -30.67 9.77
N ASP A 361 4.43 -30.83 9.87
CA ASP A 361 3.76 -32.12 9.95
C ASP A 361 3.19 -32.52 8.57
N GLU A 362 3.71 -33.57 7.99
CA GLU A 362 3.33 -34.07 6.66
C GLU A 362 1.95 -34.73 6.62
N SER A 363 1.30 -34.94 7.76
CA SER A 363 -0.03 -35.54 7.84
C SER A 363 -1.18 -34.59 7.54
N ASN A 364 -0.88 -33.30 7.35
CA ASN A 364 -1.85 -32.23 7.09
C ASN A 364 -1.48 -31.37 5.88
N SER A 365 -2.43 -30.52 5.44
CA SER A 365 -2.28 -29.66 4.26
C SER A 365 -1.77 -28.25 4.58
N TYR A 366 -1.57 -27.88 5.86
CA TYR A 366 -1.33 -26.51 6.28
C TYR A 366 0.17 -26.15 6.33
N GLY A 367 0.50 -24.92 5.94
CA GLY A 367 1.90 -24.49 5.78
C GLY A 367 2.61 -25.27 4.67
N LYS A 368 1.93 -25.51 3.55
CA LYS A 368 2.37 -26.36 2.42
C LYS A 368 2.15 -25.67 1.08
N ILE A 369 2.89 -26.10 0.08
CA ILE A 369 2.44 -26.04 -1.31
C ILE A 369 1.97 -27.46 -1.67
N VAL A 370 0.73 -27.58 -2.13
CA VAL A 370 0.08 -28.85 -2.44
C VAL A 370 -0.05 -28.96 -3.96
N ARG A 371 0.33 -30.10 -4.51
CA ARG A 371 0.04 -30.48 -5.90
C ARG A 371 -1.30 -31.20 -5.95
N ILE A 372 -2.19 -30.75 -6.83
CA ILE A 372 -3.54 -31.28 -7.03
C ILE A 372 -3.68 -31.71 -8.47
N GLU A 373 -3.99 -32.95 -8.68
CA GLU A 373 -4.35 -33.51 -9.99
C GLU A 373 -5.82 -33.17 -10.31
N LEU A 374 -6.18 -33.05 -11.59
CA LEU A 374 -7.57 -32.74 -11.98
C LEU A 374 -8.57 -33.85 -11.67
N ASP A 375 -8.10 -35.02 -11.27
CA ASP A 375 -8.92 -36.15 -10.76
C ASP A 375 -9.11 -36.13 -9.23
N GLY A 376 -8.62 -35.08 -8.55
CA GLY A 376 -8.75 -34.87 -7.10
C GLY A 376 -7.63 -35.50 -6.26
N ARG A 377 -6.75 -36.32 -6.84
CA ARG A 377 -5.55 -36.81 -6.12
C ARG A 377 -4.64 -35.62 -5.81
N HIS A 378 -4.05 -35.64 -4.63
CA HIS A 378 -3.14 -34.58 -4.21
C HIS A 378 -1.94 -35.13 -3.43
N SER A 379 -0.89 -34.32 -3.34
CA SER A 379 0.31 -34.61 -2.57
C SER A 379 0.99 -33.33 -2.12
N ILE A 380 1.74 -33.38 -1.02
CA ILE A 380 2.58 -32.29 -0.58
C ILE A 380 3.69 -32.09 -1.62
N PHE A 381 3.82 -30.86 -2.14
CA PHE A 381 4.90 -30.50 -3.05
C PHE A 381 6.11 -29.95 -2.29
N SER A 382 5.87 -29.07 -1.30
CA SER A 382 6.87 -28.52 -0.37
C SER A 382 6.21 -28.20 0.97
N LEU A 383 7.01 -28.06 2.03
CA LEU A 383 6.53 -27.81 3.40
C LEU A 383 7.37 -26.72 4.10
N GLY A 384 6.95 -26.35 5.30
CA GLY A 384 7.64 -25.34 6.10
C GLY A 384 7.33 -23.93 5.65
N HIS A 385 6.11 -23.67 5.22
CA HIS A 385 5.58 -22.37 4.81
C HIS A 385 4.69 -21.76 5.89
N ARG A 386 4.67 -20.42 5.98
CA ARG A 386 3.80 -19.66 6.87
C ARG A 386 2.54 -19.20 6.14
N ASN A 387 2.70 -18.26 5.22
CA ASN A 387 1.60 -17.59 4.52
C ASN A 387 2.02 -17.19 3.10
N PRO A 388 2.14 -18.13 2.18
CA PRO A 388 2.57 -17.85 0.81
C PRO A 388 1.47 -17.09 0.05
N GLN A 389 1.79 -15.91 -0.45
CA GLN A 389 0.87 -14.94 -1.05
C GLN A 389 1.05 -14.75 -2.56
N GLY A 390 2.08 -15.36 -3.13
CA GLY A 390 2.34 -15.39 -4.56
C GLY A 390 2.84 -16.75 -5.00
N LEU A 391 2.54 -17.13 -6.24
CA LEU A 391 2.98 -18.38 -6.85
C LEU A 391 3.04 -18.20 -8.37
N GLU A 392 4.20 -18.40 -8.97
CA GLU A 392 4.45 -18.23 -10.40
C GLU A 392 5.35 -19.34 -10.92
N ILE A 393 5.04 -19.88 -12.09
CA ILE A 393 5.93 -20.78 -12.81
C ILE A 393 6.45 -20.06 -14.03
N ASP A 394 7.73 -19.72 -14.00
CA ASP A 394 8.36 -18.95 -15.05
C ASP A 394 8.55 -19.77 -16.34
N ARG A 395 9.00 -19.09 -17.41
CA ARG A 395 9.21 -19.71 -18.72
C ARG A 395 10.28 -20.80 -18.73
N GLU A 396 11.18 -20.79 -17.78
CA GLU A 396 12.22 -21.80 -17.57
C GLU A 396 11.73 -22.97 -16.71
N GLY A 397 10.47 -22.94 -16.23
CA GLY A 397 9.86 -23.96 -15.39
C GLY A 397 10.27 -23.89 -13.92
N ARG A 398 10.90 -22.78 -13.49
CA ARG A 398 11.19 -22.53 -12.07
C ARG A 398 9.92 -22.05 -11.38
N ILE A 399 9.73 -22.50 -10.16
CA ILE A 399 8.54 -22.17 -9.36
C ILE A 399 8.96 -21.12 -8.31
N TRP A 400 8.35 -19.95 -8.39
CA TRP A 400 8.59 -18.84 -7.48
C TRP A 400 7.42 -18.67 -6.52
N SER A 401 7.69 -18.42 -5.27
CA SER A 401 6.67 -18.06 -4.27
C SER A 401 7.11 -16.83 -3.49
N THR A 402 6.14 -16.00 -3.12
CA THR A 402 6.32 -14.93 -2.14
C THR A 402 5.59 -15.29 -0.86
N GLU A 403 6.18 -14.98 0.29
CA GLU A 403 5.67 -15.39 1.57
C GLU A 403 5.77 -14.30 2.62
N HIS A 404 4.72 -14.13 3.44
CA HIS A 404 4.76 -13.24 4.59
C HIS A 404 5.51 -13.87 5.76
N GLY A 405 6.53 -13.18 6.25
CA GLY A 405 7.11 -13.45 7.57
C GLY A 405 6.23 -12.95 8.72
N PRO A 406 6.65 -13.18 9.97
CA PRO A 406 5.93 -12.64 11.14
C PRO A 406 6.09 -11.10 11.24
N GLN A 407 6.96 -10.59 12.06
CA GLN A 407 7.33 -9.18 12.05
C GLN A 407 8.63 -9.00 11.27
N GLY A 408 8.56 -8.62 9.98
CA GLY A 408 9.67 -8.71 9.03
C GLY A 408 9.85 -10.12 8.48
N GLY A 409 10.88 -10.34 7.67
CA GLY A 409 11.18 -11.63 7.10
C GLY A 409 10.19 -12.08 6.02
N ASP A 410 9.57 -11.15 5.27
CA ASP A 410 8.89 -11.50 4.03
C ASP A 410 9.92 -12.07 3.04
N GLU A 411 9.53 -13.07 2.27
CA GLU A 411 10.47 -13.86 1.46
C GLU A 411 10.04 -13.98 0.00
N ILE A 412 11.03 -14.10 -0.87
CA ILE A 412 10.87 -14.66 -2.21
C ILE A 412 11.62 -16.00 -2.22
N ASN A 413 10.89 -17.04 -2.49
CA ASN A 413 11.38 -18.41 -2.46
C ASN A 413 11.40 -19.03 -3.86
N LEU A 414 12.45 -19.80 -4.17
CA LEU A 414 12.49 -20.70 -5.31
C LEU A 414 12.04 -22.08 -4.85
N ILE A 415 10.87 -22.50 -5.29
CA ILE A 415 10.22 -23.70 -4.76
C ILE A 415 10.74 -24.96 -5.44
N ARG A 416 11.18 -25.93 -4.63
CA ARG A 416 11.66 -27.23 -5.04
C ARG A 416 10.78 -28.33 -4.48
N ARG A 417 10.54 -29.36 -5.27
CA ARG A 417 9.75 -30.51 -4.84
C ARG A 417 10.44 -31.26 -3.70
N GLY A 418 9.70 -31.53 -2.62
CA GLY A 418 10.17 -32.23 -1.43
C GLY A 418 11.00 -31.36 -0.48
N ALA A 419 11.17 -30.07 -0.79
CA ALA A 419 11.95 -29.17 0.03
C ALA A 419 11.16 -28.66 1.25
N ASN A 420 11.90 -28.30 2.31
CA ASN A 420 11.38 -27.73 3.54
C ASN A 420 11.97 -26.31 3.73
N TYR A 421 11.09 -25.30 3.82
CA TYR A 421 11.44 -23.87 3.93
C TYR A 421 11.58 -23.40 5.39
N GLY A 422 11.42 -24.29 6.34
CA GLY A 422 11.86 -24.14 7.72
C GLY A 422 10.86 -23.50 8.69
N TRP A 423 9.82 -22.82 8.22
CA TRP A 423 8.82 -22.25 9.12
C TRP A 423 8.14 -23.34 9.98
N PRO A 424 7.92 -23.12 11.29
CA PRO A 424 8.30 -21.95 12.11
C PRO A 424 9.64 -22.13 12.84
N ARG A 425 10.45 -23.12 12.50
CA ARG A 425 11.73 -23.42 13.17
C ARG A 425 12.80 -22.40 12.84
N VAL A 426 12.74 -21.77 11.68
CA VAL A 426 13.60 -20.68 11.25
C VAL A 426 12.79 -19.62 10.52
N THR A 427 13.18 -18.37 10.67
CA THR A 427 12.70 -17.20 9.92
C THR A 427 13.66 -16.04 10.14
N TYR A 428 13.75 -15.13 9.17
CA TYR A 428 14.45 -13.85 9.33
C TYR A 428 13.61 -12.79 10.05
N GLY A 429 12.32 -13.07 10.32
CA GLY A 429 11.45 -12.19 11.08
C GLY A 429 11.54 -12.39 12.58
N THR A 430 10.84 -11.54 13.32
CA THR A 430 10.72 -11.61 14.79
C THR A 430 9.27 -11.77 15.20
N GLN A 431 9.00 -12.18 16.42
CA GLN A 431 7.65 -12.14 16.96
C GLN A 431 7.27 -10.69 17.30
N TYR A 432 6.00 -10.34 17.11
CA TYR A 432 5.51 -9.01 17.48
C TYR A 432 5.77 -8.72 18.96
N GLY A 433 6.44 -7.60 19.23
CA GLY A 433 6.81 -7.19 20.58
C GLY A 433 8.09 -7.82 21.12
N LEU A 434 8.77 -8.68 20.35
CA LEU A 434 10.08 -9.26 20.68
C LEU A 434 11.13 -8.86 19.63
N ASP A 435 12.38 -9.01 19.98
CA ASP A 435 13.53 -8.78 19.10
C ASP A 435 14.02 -10.05 18.39
N HIS A 436 13.33 -11.18 18.60
CA HIS A 436 13.66 -12.48 18.05
C HIS A 436 12.41 -13.32 17.77
N TRP A 437 12.59 -14.41 17.04
CA TRP A 437 11.58 -15.45 16.88
C TRP A 437 11.82 -16.58 17.89
N PRO A 438 10.86 -16.90 18.79
CA PRO A 438 11.13 -17.80 19.93
C PRO A 438 11.54 -19.23 19.55
N LEU A 439 11.14 -19.70 18.37
CA LEU A 439 11.43 -21.07 17.91
C LEU A 439 12.73 -21.14 17.08
N ASN A 440 13.38 -20.01 16.77
CA ASN A 440 14.68 -20.03 16.11
C ASN A 440 15.72 -20.71 17.03
N SER A 441 16.44 -21.66 16.47
CA SER A 441 17.49 -22.40 17.17
C SER A 441 18.80 -21.59 17.40
N GLY A 442 18.76 -20.28 17.22
CA GLY A 442 19.94 -19.41 17.29
C GLY A 442 20.81 -19.43 16.03
N ALA A 443 20.37 -20.09 14.97
CA ALA A 443 21.03 -20.07 13.68
C ALA A 443 20.95 -18.68 13.03
N ARG A 444 22.02 -18.27 12.33
CA ARG A 444 22.07 -17.00 11.59
C ARG A 444 21.53 -17.13 10.17
N ASP A 445 21.26 -18.33 9.72
CA ASP A 445 20.75 -18.72 8.42
C ASP A 445 19.72 -19.84 8.58
N HIS A 446 19.13 -20.32 7.50
CA HIS A 446 18.14 -21.40 7.52
C HIS A 446 18.74 -22.81 7.84
N GLY A 447 20.05 -22.92 7.96
CA GLY A 447 20.72 -24.19 8.33
C GLY A 447 20.45 -25.30 7.33
N ASN A 448 19.69 -26.32 7.75
CA ASN A 448 19.33 -27.46 6.91
C ASN A 448 18.03 -27.25 6.07
N PHE A 449 17.43 -26.08 6.15
CA PHE A 449 16.23 -25.72 5.39
C PHE A 449 16.60 -24.92 4.14
N GLU A 450 15.68 -24.83 3.17
CA GLU A 450 15.89 -24.04 1.96
C GLU A 450 15.96 -22.54 2.33
N GLU A 451 17.00 -21.87 1.82
CA GLU A 451 17.17 -20.43 1.97
C GLU A 451 16.25 -19.67 1.02
N PRO A 452 15.63 -18.57 1.45
CA PRO A 452 14.94 -17.67 0.53
C PRO A 452 15.94 -17.00 -0.42
N VAL A 453 15.54 -16.84 -1.67
CA VAL A 453 16.32 -16.09 -2.67
C VAL A 453 16.45 -14.62 -2.26
N ARG A 454 15.45 -14.10 -1.57
CA ARG A 454 15.41 -12.74 -1.02
C ARG A 454 14.56 -12.70 0.25
N SER A 455 15.05 -12.01 1.27
CA SER A 455 14.28 -11.69 2.49
C SER A 455 14.21 -10.18 2.71
N TYR A 456 13.12 -9.72 3.32
CA TYR A 456 12.82 -8.29 3.53
C TYR A 456 12.64 -7.95 5.01
N LEU A 457 13.46 -7.03 5.48
CA LEU A 457 13.41 -6.46 6.81
C LEU A 457 13.49 -4.92 6.69
N PRO A 458 12.44 -4.18 7.06
CA PRO A 458 11.16 -4.64 7.58
C PRO A 458 10.25 -5.31 6.53
N SER A 459 9.15 -5.95 6.99
CA SER A 459 8.14 -6.56 6.10
C SER A 459 7.54 -5.54 5.13
N LEU A 460 7.40 -5.96 3.88
CA LEU A 460 6.74 -5.20 2.81
C LEU A 460 5.24 -5.50 2.73
N GLY A 461 4.77 -6.58 3.40
CA GLY A 461 3.49 -7.20 3.11
C GLY A 461 3.46 -7.66 1.66
N ILE A 462 4.43 -8.52 1.31
CA ILE A 462 4.63 -9.02 -0.05
C ILE A 462 3.37 -9.73 -0.55
N SER A 463 3.02 -9.60 -1.83
CA SER A 463 1.82 -10.21 -2.41
C SER A 463 2.16 -11.04 -3.64
N ASN A 464 1.27 -11.11 -4.64
CA ASN A 464 1.52 -11.92 -5.81
C ASN A 464 2.73 -11.45 -6.63
N LEU A 465 3.24 -12.35 -7.47
CA LEU A 465 4.29 -12.08 -8.43
C LEU A 465 3.93 -12.68 -9.79
N ILE A 466 4.48 -12.09 -10.85
CA ILE A 466 4.42 -12.61 -12.22
C ILE A 466 5.79 -12.44 -12.91
N GLN A 467 6.12 -13.31 -13.88
CA GLN A 467 7.22 -13.08 -14.79
C GLN A 467 6.72 -12.30 -16.03
N LEU A 468 7.46 -11.25 -16.41
CA LEU A 468 7.08 -10.40 -17.54
C LEU A 468 7.45 -11.02 -18.91
N GLY A 469 6.52 -10.89 -19.86
CA GLY A 469 6.70 -11.27 -21.26
C GLY A 469 7.41 -10.23 -22.12
N GLY A 470 7.68 -9.03 -21.57
CA GLY A 470 8.46 -7.99 -22.24
C GLY A 470 7.79 -7.28 -23.41
N LYS A 471 6.53 -7.56 -23.75
CA LYS A 471 5.88 -7.04 -24.94
C LYS A 471 5.81 -5.51 -24.99
N GLN A 472 5.35 -4.86 -23.91
CA GLN A 472 5.43 -3.39 -23.79
C GLN A 472 6.74 -2.92 -23.15
N PHE A 473 7.39 -3.76 -22.39
CA PHE A 473 8.57 -3.44 -21.60
C PHE A 473 9.74 -4.35 -21.98
N PRO A 474 10.33 -4.22 -23.20
CA PRO A 474 11.38 -5.14 -23.66
C PRO A 474 12.60 -5.21 -22.72
N ALA A 475 12.92 -4.09 -22.04
CA ALA A 475 14.01 -4.06 -21.07
C ALA A 475 13.68 -4.80 -19.75
N TRP A 476 12.44 -5.22 -19.55
CA TRP A 476 11.96 -5.97 -18.41
C TRP A 476 11.65 -7.43 -18.74
N ASP A 477 11.89 -7.85 -19.97
CA ASP A 477 11.64 -9.23 -20.39
C ASP A 477 12.34 -10.23 -19.47
N GLY A 478 11.59 -11.19 -18.94
CA GLY A 478 12.05 -12.18 -17.98
C GLY A 478 12.20 -11.68 -16.52
N ASP A 479 12.06 -10.38 -16.26
CA ASP A 479 12.07 -9.87 -14.88
C ASP A 479 10.79 -10.31 -14.13
N LEU A 480 10.89 -10.51 -12.82
CA LEU A 480 9.74 -10.72 -11.96
C LEU A 480 9.17 -9.37 -11.50
N LEU A 481 7.86 -9.23 -11.53
CA LEU A 481 7.14 -8.16 -10.84
C LEU A 481 6.52 -8.71 -9.57
N VAL A 482 6.82 -8.09 -8.46
CA VAL A 482 6.36 -8.49 -7.13
C VAL A 482 5.55 -7.37 -6.51
N GLY A 483 4.32 -7.67 -6.13
CA GLY A 483 3.44 -6.71 -5.47
C GLY A 483 3.69 -6.61 -3.97
N SER A 484 3.21 -5.51 -3.37
CA SER A 484 3.16 -5.38 -1.92
C SER A 484 1.89 -4.68 -1.45
N ILE A 485 1.34 -5.20 -0.35
CA ILE A 485 0.12 -4.67 0.26
C ILE A 485 0.43 -3.49 1.17
N ARG A 486 1.44 -3.63 2.02
CA ARG A 486 1.81 -2.65 3.04
C ARG A 486 2.70 -1.55 2.49
N ALA A 487 3.76 -1.91 1.76
CA ALA A 487 4.66 -0.93 1.16
C ALA A 487 4.00 -0.17 0.00
N ARG A 488 2.89 -0.68 -0.57
CA ARG A 488 2.15 -0.08 -1.71
C ARG A 488 3.06 0.21 -2.89
N THR A 489 4.03 -0.67 -3.09
CA THR A 489 5.14 -0.57 -4.03
C THR A 489 5.18 -1.85 -4.84
N LEU A 490 5.40 -1.71 -6.13
CA LEU A 490 5.71 -2.79 -7.04
C LEU A 490 7.24 -2.91 -7.09
N PHE A 491 7.76 -4.11 -6.97
CA PHE A 491 9.20 -4.38 -7.08
C PHE A 491 9.47 -5.11 -8.38
N ARG A 492 10.29 -4.51 -9.23
CA ARG A 492 10.82 -5.18 -10.40
C ARG A 492 12.14 -5.86 -10.03
N ILE A 493 12.20 -7.15 -10.20
CA ILE A 493 13.32 -7.99 -9.75
C ILE A 493 13.91 -8.69 -10.95
N ARG A 494 15.18 -8.43 -11.23
CA ARG A 494 15.96 -9.16 -12.22
C ARG A 494 16.69 -10.31 -11.57
N THR A 495 16.54 -11.49 -12.14
CA THR A 495 17.24 -12.69 -11.71
C THR A 495 18.27 -13.14 -12.73
N ARG A 496 19.29 -13.85 -12.25
CA ARG A 496 20.22 -14.63 -13.08
C ARG A 496 20.34 -16.02 -12.48
N GLY A 497 19.71 -17.00 -13.10
CA GLY A 497 19.47 -18.31 -12.45
C GLY A 497 18.67 -18.10 -11.16
N ASP A 498 19.14 -18.64 -10.08
CA ASP A 498 18.48 -18.63 -8.77
C ASP A 498 18.82 -17.39 -7.92
N ARG A 499 19.44 -16.36 -8.50
CA ARG A 499 19.89 -15.18 -7.74
C ARG A 499 19.24 -13.90 -8.23
N VAL A 500 18.86 -13.05 -7.28
CA VAL A 500 18.49 -11.66 -7.55
C VAL A 500 19.76 -10.86 -7.87
N VAL A 501 19.79 -10.21 -9.03
CA VAL A 501 20.92 -9.35 -9.46
C VAL A 501 20.59 -7.87 -9.41
N SER A 502 19.31 -7.51 -9.50
CA SER A 502 18.86 -6.12 -9.29
C SER A 502 17.41 -6.09 -8.82
N GLU A 503 17.08 -5.07 -8.07
CA GLU A 503 15.74 -4.79 -7.56
C GLU A 503 15.45 -3.29 -7.73
N GLU A 504 14.29 -2.98 -8.29
CA GLU A 504 13.83 -1.60 -8.49
C GLU A 504 12.45 -1.43 -7.87
N PRO A 505 12.32 -0.59 -6.82
CA PRO A 505 11.04 -0.25 -6.24
C PRO A 505 10.30 0.78 -7.10
N ILE A 506 9.05 0.51 -7.44
CA ILE A 506 8.15 1.38 -8.19
C ILE A 506 6.98 1.76 -7.28
N ALA A 507 7.04 2.93 -6.68
CA ALA A 507 6.05 3.38 -5.70
C ALA A 507 4.72 3.75 -6.37
N LEU A 508 3.70 2.90 -6.22
CA LEU A 508 2.36 3.14 -6.74
C LEU A 508 1.46 3.90 -5.76
N GLY A 509 1.77 3.84 -4.45
CA GLY A 509 0.96 4.45 -3.40
C GLY A 509 -0.38 3.75 -3.16
N ARG A 510 -0.59 2.58 -3.76
CA ARG A 510 -1.80 1.76 -3.66
C ARG A 510 -1.44 0.34 -3.27
N ARG A 511 -2.35 -0.33 -2.56
CA ARG A 511 -2.21 -1.76 -2.27
C ARG A 511 -2.14 -2.55 -3.58
N ILE A 512 -1.30 -3.57 -3.60
CA ILE A 512 -1.16 -4.48 -4.72
C ILE A 512 -1.49 -5.86 -4.19
N ARG A 513 -2.62 -6.43 -4.62
CA ARG A 513 -3.01 -7.78 -4.21
C ARG A 513 -2.63 -8.79 -5.27
N ASP A 514 -2.87 -8.42 -6.53
CA ASP A 514 -2.67 -9.32 -7.65
C ASP A 514 -2.21 -8.58 -8.90
N LEU A 515 -1.60 -9.31 -9.83
CA LEU A 515 -0.94 -8.81 -11.03
C LEU A 515 -1.29 -9.72 -12.21
N ALA A 516 -1.51 -9.12 -13.38
CA ALA A 516 -1.66 -9.85 -14.64
C ALA A 516 -1.03 -9.06 -15.79
N GLU A 517 -0.29 -9.72 -16.69
CA GLU A 517 0.16 -9.15 -17.97
C GLU A 517 -0.84 -9.51 -19.06
N GLY A 518 -1.40 -8.52 -19.75
CA GLY A 518 -2.34 -8.72 -20.84
C GLY A 518 -1.65 -9.18 -22.14
N SER A 519 -2.47 -9.67 -23.08
CA SER A 519 -2.04 -10.04 -24.42
C SER A 519 -1.33 -8.90 -25.18
N ASP A 520 -1.61 -7.66 -24.83
CA ASP A 520 -1.00 -6.44 -25.36
C ASP A 520 0.24 -5.98 -24.57
N GLY A 521 0.60 -6.67 -23.48
CA GLY A 521 1.73 -6.37 -22.62
C GLY A 521 1.47 -5.26 -21.59
N ARG A 522 0.23 -4.75 -21.47
CA ARG A 522 -0.16 -3.92 -20.34
C ARG A 522 -0.24 -4.76 -19.07
N ILE A 523 0.17 -4.17 -17.96
CA ILE A 523 0.15 -4.86 -16.66
C ILE A 523 -1.05 -4.32 -15.88
N LEU A 524 -1.98 -5.20 -15.53
CA LEU A 524 -3.11 -4.90 -14.68
C LEU A 524 -2.78 -5.28 -13.25
N ILE A 525 -3.11 -4.38 -12.32
CA ILE A 525 -2.85 -4.52 -10.90
C ILE A 525 -4.18 -4.39 -10.16
N PHE A 526 -4.59 -5.44 -9.47
CA PHE A 526 -5.77 -5.45 -8.63
C PHE A 526 -5.41 -5.08 -7.18
N ASN A 527 -6.15 -4.16 -6.57
CA ASN A 527 -5.88 -3.74 -5.20
C ASN A 527 -6.42 -4.71 -4.13
N GLY A 528 -7.12 -5.75 -4.54
CA GLY A 528 -7.72 -6.76 -3.65
C GLY A 528 -9.10 -6.41 -3.13
N VAL A 529 -9.69 -5.29 -3.58
CA VAL A 529 -11.05 -4.87 -3.21
C VAL A 529 -11.88 -4.59 -4.46
N ARG A 530 -11.57 -3.52 -5.20
CA ARG A 530 -12.41 -3.08 -6.33
C ARG A 530 -11.71 -2.23 -7.39
N ASP A 531 -10.46 -1.80 -7.18
CA ASP A 531 -9.78 -0.88 -8.09
C ASP A 531 -8.75 -1.63 -8.94
N ILE A 532 -8.61 -1.22 -10.18
CA ILE A 532 -7.56 -1.67 -11.09
C ILE A 532 -6.62 -0.51 -11.40
N ILE A 533 -5.33 -0.79 -11.37
CA ILE A 533 -4.28 0.08 -11.87
C ILE A 533 -3.70 -0.58 -13.10
N VAL A 534 -3.54 0.16 -14.16
CA VAL A 534 -2.92 -0.32 -15.41
C VAL A 534 -1.59 0.39 -15.59
N LEU A 535 -0.54 -0.39 -15.78
CA LEU A 535 0.74 0.10 -16.23
C LEU A 535 0.85 -0.12 -17.73
N SER A 536 1.20 0.91 -18.46
CA SER A 536 1.57 0.85 -19.86
C SER A 536 2.86 1.62 -20.08
N ARG A 537 3.58 1.28 -21.15
CA ARG A 537 4.73 2.08 -21.55
C ARG A 537 4.25 3.49 -21.87
N ALA A 538 4.89 4.50 -21.30
CA ALA A 538 4.60 5.86 -21.68
C ALA A 538 4.84 6.01 -23.21
N ALA A 539 3.84 6.49 -23.93
CA ALA A 539 4.05 6.96 -25.29
C ALA A 539 5.19 7.99 -25.25
N ALA A 540 6.04 7.95 -26.28
CA ALA A 540 7.31 8.66 -26.37
C ALA A 540 7.38 9.85 -25.43
N TYR A 541 8.32 9.83 -24.47
CA TYR A 541 8.43 10.83 -23.42
C TYR A 541 8.20 12.22 -24.01
N ASP A 542 7.35 13.00 -23.39
CA ASP A 542 7.41 14.43 -23.48
C ASP A 542 8.82 14.84 -23.03
N GLY A 543 9.54 15.56 -23.87
CA GLY A 543 10.93 15.92 -23.62
C GLY A 543 11.12 16.68 -22.31
N GLU A 544 10.08 17.37 -21.80
CA GLU A 544 10.06 18.01 -20.49
C GLU A 544 10.10 16.97 -19.37
N ALA A 545 9.32 15.90 -19.46
CA ALA A 545 9.36 14.81 -18.51
C ALA A 545 10.71 14.05 -18.56
N ALA A 546 11.30 13.89 -19.73
CA ALA A 546 12.64 13.33 -19.87
C ALA A 546 13.73 14.22 -19.27
N TYR A 547 13.52 15.54 -19.26
CA TYR A 547 14.43 16.52 -18.66
C TYR A 547 14.32 16.59 -17.13
N ALA A 548 13.20 16.23 -16.54
CA ALA A 548 12.96 16.38 -15.11
C ALA A 548 14.09 15.84 -14.19
N PRO A 549 14.68 14.66 -14.44
CA PRO A 549 15.84 14.18 -13.65
C PRO A 549 17.09 15.06 -13.81
N CYS A 550 17.25 15.69 -14.97
CA CYS A 550 18.42 16.51 -15.30
C CYS A 550 18.34 17.88 -14.62
N SER A 551 17.13 18.36 -14.34
CA SER A 551 16.88 19.69 -13.78
C SER A 551 17.51 19.91 -12.40
N GLN A 552 17.75 18.86 -11.63
CA GLN A 552 18.41 18.92 -10.32
C GLN A 552 19.84 19.47 -10.41
N CYS A 553 20.54 19.12 -11.48
CA CYS A 553 21.91 19.59 -11.72
C CYS A 553 21.96 20.73 -12.72
N HIS A 554 21.11 20.72 -13.76
CA HIS A 554 21.17 21.66 -14.86
C HIS A 554 20.18 22.84 -14.75
N GLY A 555 19.40 22.90 -13.64
CA GLY A 555 18.38 23.93 -13.41
C GLY A 555 17.08 23.67 -14.17
N THR A 556 15.94 24.06 -13.59
CA THR A 556 14.63 23.88 -14.22
C THR A 556 14.43 24.71 -15.48
N ASP A 557 15.23 25.76 -15.63
CA ASP A 557 15.24 26.70 -16.75
C ASP A 557 16.44 26.51 -17.70
N LEU A 558 17.15 25.39 -17.60
CA LEU A 558 18.36 25.06 -18.36
C LEU A 558 19.56 26.00 -18.12
N ALA A 559 19.49 26.90 -17.15
CA ALA A 559 20.53 27.89 -16.91
C ALA A 559 21.80 27.32 -16.24
N GLY A 560 21.72 26.10 -15.73
CA GLY A 560 22.79 25.46 -14.95
C GLY A 560 22.72 25.81 -13.47
N THR A 561 23.50 25.05 -12.70
CA THR A 561 23.71 25.22 -11.25
C THR A 561 25.17 24.98 -10.93
N PRO A 562 25.65 25.13 -9.71
CA PRO A 562 27.00 24.68 -9.33
C PRO A 562 27.25 23.18 -9.56
N ALA A 563 26.20 22.35 -9.63
CA ALA A 563 26.28 20.90 -9.83
C ALA A 563 26.31 20.48 -11.32
N GLY A 564 25.84 21.34 -12.23
CA GLY A 564 25.81 21.03 -13.67
C GLY A 564 25.79 22.30 -14.54
N PRO A 565 26.43 22.23 -15.73
CA PRO A 565 26.52 23.39 -16.63
C PRO A 565 25.16 23.77 -17.21
N SER A 566 25.04 25.02 -17.68
CA SER A 566 23.91 25.43 -18.49
C SER A 566 23.75 24.57 -19.74
N LEU A 567 22.53 24.12 -20.00
CA LEU A 567 22.15 23.42 -21.23
C LEU A 567 21.49 24.35 -22.27
N ARG A 568 21.29 25.62 -21.94
CA ARG A 568 20.86 26.61 -22.94
C ARG A 568 21.89 26.67 -24.07
N ARG A 569 21.43 26.62 -25.30
CA ARG A 569 22.29 26.59 -26.49
C ARG A 569 23.37 25.52 -26.40
N VAL A 570 23.00 24.32 -25.99
CA VAL A 570 23.96 23.20 -25.92
C VAL A 570 24.43 22.74 -27.28
N PHE A 571 23.55 22.80 -28.29
CA PHE A 571 23.90 22.42 -29.69
C PHE A 571 24.85 23.45 -30.29
N ASP A 572 25.72 22.99 -31.15
CA ASP A 572 26.78 23.76 -31.83
C ASP A 572 27.77 24.41 -30.85
N ARG A 573 27.65 24.12 -29.56
CA ARG A 573 28.61 24.56 -28.55
C ARG A 573 29.73 23.54 -28.41
N ARG A 574 30.98 24.02 -28.31
CA ARG A 574 32.12 23.14 -28.05
C ARG A 574 31.94 22.35 -26.74
N ILE A 575 32.28 21.07 -26.81
CA ILE A 575 32.22 20.18 -25.66
C ILE A 575 33.18 20.65 -24.58
N GLY A 576 32.71 20.65 -23.30
CA GLY A 576 33.54 21.04 -22.16
C GLY A 576 33.75 22.55 -22.03
N VAL A 577 32.94 23.38 -22.71
CA VAL A 577 33.04 24.84 -22.67
C VAL A 577 31.68 25.46 -22.37
N SER A 578 31.45 25.83 -21.14
CA SER A 578 30.31 26.64 -20.70
C SER A 578 30.79 27.64 -19.68
N ALA A 579 30.41 28.90 -19.82
CA ALA A 579 30.81 29.94 -18.89
C ALA A 579 30.37 29.62 -17.46
N GLY A 580 31.24 29.81 -16.49
CA GLY A 580 30.90 29.62 -15.07
C GLY A 580 30.87 28.18 -14.56
N PHE A 581 31.24 27.18 -15.38
CA PHE A 581 31.28 25.79 -14.94
C PHE A 581 32.66 25.12 -15.18
N THR A 582 33.14 24.38 -14.18
CA THR A 582 34.41 23.64 -14.27
C THR A 582 34.15 22.20 -14.69
N TYR A 583 34.48 21.87 -15.93
CA TYR A 583 34.30 20.53 -16.48
C TYR A 583 35.42 19.56 -16.06
N SER A 584 35.09 18.28 -16.03
CA SER A 584 36.08 17.21 -15.90
C SER A 584 37.13 17.24 -17.03
N PRO A 585 38.38 16.78 -16.82
CA PRO A 585 39.34 16.63 -17.88
C PRO A 585 38.83 15.78 -19.06
N ALA A 586 38.04 14.73 -18.74
CA ALA A 586 37.46 13.83 -19.75
C ALA A 586 36.57 14.60 -20.75
N LEU A 587 35.69 15.46 -20.32
CA LEU A 587 34.85 16.24 -21.24
C LEU A 587 35.61 17.34 -21.96
N ARG A 588 36.58 17.96 -21.31
CA ARG A 588 37.43 18.99 -21.95
C ARG A 588 38.30 18.44 -23.11
N SER A 589 38.71 17.18 -22.97
CA SER A 589 39.61 16.53 -23.96
C SER A 589 38.87 15.96 -25.17
N LEU A 590 37.52 15.80 -25.12
CA LEU A 590 36.75 15.21 -26.23
C LEU A 590 36.80 16.03 -27.54
N GLY A 591 36.92 17.33 -27.44
CA GLY A 591 36.93 18.24 -28.59
C GLY A 591 35.66 18.20 -29.42
N GLY A 592 35.55 19.14 -30.41
CA GLY A 592 34.36 19.24 -31.28
C GLY A 592 33.16 19.86 -30.54
N GLU A 593 32.00 19.78 -31.17
CA GLU A 593 30.76 20.42 -30.73
C GLU A 593 29.69 19.38 -30.41
N TRP A 594 28.70 19.77 -29.60
CA TRP A 594 27.54 18.96 -29.33
C TRP A 594 26.61 18.98 -30.54
N THR A 595 26.49 17.84 -31.21
CA THR A 595 25.47 17.54 -32.21
C THR A 595 24.44 16.57 -31.62
N ASP A 596 23.29 16.42 -32.28
CA ASP A 596 22.25 15.47 -31.86
C ASP A 596 22.82 14.06 -31.67
N ASP A 597 23.62 13.58 -32.62
CA ASP A 597 24.23 12.25 -32.58
C ASP A 597 25.24 12.10 -31.43
N ARG A 598 26.03 13.14 -31.15
CA ARG A 598 26.98 13.12 -30.03
C ARG A 598 26.29 13.18 -28.71
N LEU A 599 25.23 14.01 -28.60
CA LEU A 599 24.45 14.12 -27.40
C LEU A 599 23.64 12.84 -27.13
N ASP A 600 23.08 12.20 -28.18
CA ASP A 600 22.39 10.92 -28.05
C ASP A 600 23.32 9.83 -27.49
N ARG A 601 24.54 9.71 -28.06
CA ARG A 601 25.53 8.74 -27.56
C ARG A 601 26.02 9.04 -26.16
N PHE A 602 26.21 10.32 -25.81
CA PHE A 602 26.59 10.73 -24.46
C PHE A 602 25.46 10.43 -23.46
N LEU A 603 24.21 10.74 -23.81
CA LEU A 603 23.05 10.47 -22.98
C LEU A 603 22.75 8.96 -22.84
N ALA A 604 23.17 8.13 -23.79
CA ALA A 604 23.01 6.68 -23.69
C ALA A 604 23.86 6.08 -22.55
N ASP A 605 25.11 6.49 -22.45
CA ASP A 605 26.03 6.10 -21.38
C ASP A 605 27.13 7.17 -21.23
N PRO A 606 26.96 8.15 -20.34
CA PRO A 606 27.95 9.20 -20.14
C PRO A 606 29.31 8.70 -19.71
N SER A 607 29.34 7.62 -18.94
CA SER A 607 30.57 7.05 -18.39
C SER A 607 31.40 6.32 -19.45
N ALA A 608 30.72 5.60 -20.36
CA ALA A 608 31.37 4.96 -21.48
C ALA A 608 31.80 5.96 -22.56
N TYR A 609 31.00 6.99 -22.83
CA TYR A 609 31.30 8.02 -23.82
C TYR A 609 32.45 8.94 -23.41
N ALA A 610 32.54 9.31 -22.14
CA ALA A 610 33.57 10.18 -21.57
C ALA A 610 34.09 9.59 -20.22
N PRO A 611 34.99 8.58 -20.29
CA PRO A 611 35.52 7.94 -19.09
C PRO A 611 36.21 8.96 -18.17
N GLY A 612 35.75 9.05 -16.94
CA GLY A 612 36.19 10.08 -15.96
C GLY A 612 35.36 11.37 -16.00
N THR A 613 34.20 11.36 -16.63
CA THR A 613 33.22 12.46 -16.51
C THR A 613 32.78 12.63 -15.05
N SER A 614 32.58 13.87 -14.62
CA SER A 614 31.99 14.19 -13.31
C SER A 614 30.46 14.07 -13.28
N MET A 615 29.83 13.84 -14.44
CA MET A 615 28.39 13.61 -14.53
C MET A 615 28.09 12.18 -14.06
N SER A 616 27.50 12.06 -12.88
CA SER A 616 27.18 10.76 -12.25
C SER A 616 25.87 10.13 -12.75
N PHE A 617 25.30 10.63 -13.84
CA PHE A 617 24.08 10.13 -14.44
C PHE A 617 24.32 8.78 -15.15
N PRO A 618 23.48 7.74 -14.90
CA PRO A 618 23.72 6.39 -15.45
C PRO A 618 23.43 6.24 -16.94
N GLY A 619 22.84 7.27 -17.56
CA GLY A 619 22.42 7.25 -18.95
C GLY A 619 20.94 6.91 -19.14
N ILE A 620 20.45 7.07 -20.38
CA ILE A 620 19.10 6.77 -20.84
C ILE A 620 19.18 5.67 -21.89
N ALA A 621 18.81 4.42 -21.52
CA ALA A 621 18.89 3.28 -22.46
C ALA A 621 17.91 3.40 -23.63
N ASP A 622 16.70 3.96 -23.39
CA ASP A 622 15.64 4.09 -24.39
C ASP A 622 15.93 5.21 -25.40
N ALA A 623 16.12 4.85 -26.66
CA ALA A 623 16.44 5.80 -27.74
C ALA A 623 15.30 6.81 -28.01
N ALA A 624 14.03 6.40 -27.82
CA ALA A 624 12.89 7.31 -27.99
C ALA A 624 12.86 8.40 -26.91
N THR A 625 13.20 8.05 -25.70
CA THR A 625 13.35 9.00 -24.58
C THR A 625 14.49 9.98 -24.84
N ARG A 626 15.64 9.51 -25.32
CA ARG A 626 16.76 10.39 -25.65
C ARG A 626 16.42 11.34 -26.78
N ARG A 627 15.72 10.85 -27.80
CA ARG A 627 15.24 11.70 -28.91
C ARG A 627 14.30 12.80 -28.40
N ALA A 628 13.32 12.45 -27.58
CA ALA A 628 12.38 13.41 -27.00
C ALA A 628 13.08 14.46 -26.13
N LEU A 629 14.10 14.07 -25.36
CA LEU A 629 14.93 14.99 -24.58
C LEU A 629 15.73 15.95 -25.50
N ILE A 630 16.33 15.43 -26.56
CA ILE A 630 17.05 16.23 -27.55
C ILE A 630 16.10 17.23 -28.21
N ASP A 631 14.91 16.81 -28.64
CA ASP A 631 13.88 17.68 -29.19
C ASP A 631 13.39 18.74 -28.19
N TYR A 632 13.32 18.39 -26.90
CA TYR A 632 13.01 19.37 -25.85
C TYR A 632 14.10 20.42 -25.68
N LEU A 633 15.35 20.00 -25.67
CA LEU A 633 16.49 20.90 -25.59
C LEU A 633 16.56 21.84 -26.82
N HIS A 634 16.21 21.36 -28.02
CA HIS A 634 16.08 22.22 -29.20
C HIS A 634 14.97 23.27 -29.08
N ARG A 635 13.81 22.90 -28.54
CA ARG A 635 12.67 23.82 -28.38
C ARG A 635 12.88 24.88 -27.32
N ASN A 636 13.71 24.62 -26.34
CA ASN A 636 14.02 25.54 -25.24
C ASN A 636 15.42 26.15 -25.37
N TYR A 637 15.81 26.41 -26.60
CA TYR A 637 17.12 26.89 -27.03
C TYR A 637 17.39 28.34 -26.65
#